data_434eea32d2c9f866246170b5631c77e5
#
_entry.id   434eea32d2c9f866246170b5631c77e5
#
_cell.length_a   1.000
_cell.length_b   1.000
_cell.length_c   1.000
_cell.angle_alpha   90.00
_cell.angle_beta   90.00
_cell.angle_gamma   90.00
#
_symmetry.space_group_name_H-M   'P 1'
#
loop_
_entity.id
_entity.type
_entity.pdbx_description
1 polymer ?
#
loop_
_entity_poly.entity_id
_entity_poly.type
_entity_poly.pdbx_seq_one_letter_code
_entity_poly.pdbx_strand_id
1 'polypeptide(L)'
;KNGRIETNSVFMMANSGARGSAAQMKQLAGMRGLIAKPSGEIIETPITANFKEGLTALEYFNSTHGARKGLADTALKTANSGYLTRRLCDVSQDISITKIDCGCKPKDSITLSELIEGGNIIVSLSERVLGRSAAEDVKHPISGEILLKKKQMIDEEACEKIDSAGVKSIKVHSVMTCISKDGVCAKCYGRDLSRGKLVSIGEAIGMIAAQSIGEPGTQLTMRTFHVGGTAQIKEESSAIAHSSGKIKIINKNFIEDSKKNKIIMGRNTQILIEDDNSRQLAVYKVPYGAKIYFDNGDNVKKGEKICEWDPYTLPVIAEKSGLVSYMDLVDGISLAETTDDATGITSKSVLDWRGQSKNTELKPRITLRDSKGNVIKKADDNEARYYLVPDSILSVQDGQKVTAGDVLARLPKATSKTKDITGGLPRVAELFEARRPKDSAIIAENDGVIEFGKELRGKLKVSIVSSTDQTSSSYLIPKGKHINFNQGEKIKKGEYLLDGSPAPHDILRILGIEALTEYFVNEVQEVYRLQGVVINDKHIETILRQMLKKIEIKEPGDSNYLSGEIVDKIDIDNKNEILKKENKKLIGGERILLGITKASLQTNSFISAASFQETTRVLTDAAIRGKVDSLKGLKENVIVGRLIPAGTGHTKIKWSDVADERDKAMLEEKAKEIDQNQPTP
;
A
#
# COMPACT_ATOMS: atom_id res chain seq x y z
N LYS A 1 -8.25 -4.57 50.67
CA LYS A 1 -9.11 -4.97 51.79
C LYS A 1 -9.98 -3.86 52.38
N ASN A 2 -9.89 -2.60 52.02
CA ASN A 2 -10.73 -1.50 52.58
C ASN A 2 -11.36 -0.60 51.52
N GLY A 3 -11.66 -1.10 50.30
CA GLY A 3 -12.41 -0.31 49.28
C GLY A 3 -11.79 1.01 48.82
N ARG A 4 -10.61 1.38 49.33
CA ARG A 4 -9.84 2.53 48.82
C ARG A 4 -9.01 2.07 47.62
N ILE A 5 -9.35 2.59 46.47
CA ILE A 5 -8.52 2.45 45.25
C ILE A 5 -7.26 3.29 45.52
N GLU A 6 -6.18 2.62 45.96
CA GLU A 6 -4.86 3.25 46.00
C GLU A 6 -4.40 3.53 44.57
N THR A 7 -4.28 4.79 44.22
CA THR A 7 -3.79 5.22 42.91
C THR A 7 -2.28 4.95 42.83
N ASN A 8 -1.88 3.99 42.01
CA ASN A 8 -0.47 3.76 41.74
C ASN A 8 0.04 4.76 40.71
N SER A 9 0.96 5.62 41.09
CA SER A 9 1.52 6.67 40.21
C SER A 9 2.20 6.12 38.96
N VAL A 10 2.90 5.00 39.06
CA VAL A 10 3.56 4.35 37.92
C VAL A 10 2.53 3.82 36.92
N PHE A 11 1.47 3.20 37.40
CA PHE A 11 0.37 2.75 36.55
C PHE A 11 -0.33 3.94 35.87
N MET A 12 -0.57 5.03 36.59
CA MET A 12 -1.18 6.24 36.03
C MET A 12 -0.33 6.84 34.90
N MET A 13 0.99 6.92 35.09
CA MET A 13 1.90 7.43 34.04
C MET A 13 1.88 6.56 32.78
N ALA A 14 1.91 5.24 32.94
CA ALA A 14 1.90 4.31 31.81
C ALA A 14 0.51 4.25 31.13
N ASN A 15 -0.58 4.26 31.90
CA ASN A 15 -1.94 4.17 31.38
C ASN A 15 -2.37 5.47 30.66
N SER A 16 -1.91 6.63 31.15
CA SER A 16 -2.13 7.92 30.48
C SER A 16 -1.27 8.14 29.23
N GLY A 17 -0.26 7.28 29.01
CA GLY A 17 0.69 7.45 27.91
C GLY A 17 1.74 8.56 28.14
N ALA A 18 1.76 9.21 29.30
CA ALA A 18 2.69 10.31 29.60
C ALA A 18 4.15 9.83 29.67
N ARG A 19 4.39 8.68 30.30
CA ARG A 19 5.73 8.10 30.43
C ARG A 19 5.68 6.59 30.66
N GLY A 20 6.48 5.84 29.90
CA GLY A 20 6.57 4.40 30.04
C GLY A 20 5.52 3.64 29.26
N SER A 21 5.78 2.36 29.02
CA SER A 21 4.87 1.41 28.39
C SER A 21 4.64 0.18 29.27
N ALA A 22 3.59 -0.57 28.99
CA ALA A 22 3.31 -1.83 29.71
C ALA A 22 4.47 -2.82 29.63
N ALA A 23 5.21 -2.85 28.50
CA ALA A 23 6.40 -3.67 28.33
C ALA A 23 7.55 -3.25 29.28
N GLN A 24 7.76 -1.96 29.47
CA GLN A 24 8.77 -1.43 30.42
C GLN A 24 8.37 -1.76 31.87
N MET A 25 7.09 -1.62 32.21
CA MET A 25 6.60 -2.02 33.54
C MET A 25 6.78 -3.51 33.80
N LYS A 26 6.55 -4.35 32.80
CA LYS A 26 6.78 -5.79 32.85
C LYS A 26 8.25 -6.12 33.17
N GLN A 27 9.20 -5.39 32.59
CA GLN A 27 10.63 -5.57 32.85
C GLN A 27 11.04 -5.09 34.26
N LEU A 28 10.35 -4.10 34.83
CA LEU A 28 10.63 -3.59 36.17
C LEU A 28 10.12 -4.50 37.29
N ALA A 29 8.91 -5.06 37.12
CA ALA A 29 8.18 -5.75 38.20
C ALA A 29 7.78 -7.20 37.87
N GLY A 30 7.91 -7.62 36.62
CA GLY A 30 7.56 -8.95 36.16
C GLY A 30 8.80 -9.78 35.82
N MET A 31 8.96 -10.09 34.55
CA MET A 31 10.07 -10.87 34.00
C MET A 31 10.61 -10.16 32.75
N ARG A 32 11.93 -10.13 32.57
CA ARG A 32 12.51 -9.50 31.39
C ARG A 32 12.27 -10.33 30.11
N GLY A 33 12.38 -11.66 30.20
CA GLY A 33 12.05 -12.57 29.11
C GLY A 33 13.24 -12.89 28.20
N LEU A 34 12.95 -13.28 26.95
CA LEU A 34 13.93 -13.71 25.96
C LEU A 34 14.69 -12.52 25.37
N ILE A 35 15.99 -12.67 25.17
CA ILE A 35 16.87 -11.68 24.56
C ILE A 35 17.37 -12.20 23.22
N ALA A 36 17.40 -11.33 22.22
CA ALA A 36 17.96 -11.64 20.91
C ALA A 36 19.44 -11.23 20.83
N LYS A 37 20.28 -12.09 20.26
CA LYS A 37 21.64 -11.78 19.87
C LYS A 37 21.67 -10.67 18.80
N PRO A 38 22.82 -10.01 18.57
CA PRO A 38 22.96 -9.06 17.45
C PRO A 38 22.65 -9.68 16.08
N SER A 39 22.91 -11.00 15.91
CA SER A 39 22.58 -11.77 14.69
C SER A 39 21.08 -11.89 14.42
N GLY A 40 20.23 -11.70 15.44
CA GLY A 40 18.78 -11.90 15.38
C GLY A 40 18.30 -13.20 15.98
N GLU A 41 19.20 -14.16 16.29
CA GLU A 41 18.85 -15.39 17.00
C GLU A 41 18.41 -15.09 18.42
N ILE A 42 17.40 -15.81 18.88
CA ILE A 42 16.90 -15.73 20.26
C ILE A 42 17.76 -16.63 21.13
N ILE A 43 18.19 -16.10 22.28
CA ILE A 43 18.89 -16.90 23.29
C ILE A 43 17.83 -17.78 23.98
N GLU A 44 18.07 -19.09 24.00
CA GLU A 44 17.11 -20.09 24.50
C GLU A 44 16.81 -19.91 26.01
N THR A 45 17.80 -19.48 26.81
CA THR A 45 17.63 -19.24 28.23
C THR A 45 16.97 -17.88 28.49
N PRO A 46 15.72 -17.82 28.99
CA PRO A 46 15.05 -16.57 29.29
C PRO A 46 15.62 -15.94 30.57
N ILE A 47 15.57 -14.60 30.63
CA ILE A 47 15.84 -13.88 31.88
C ILE A 47 14.56 -13.87 32.71
N THR A 48 14.55 -14.63 33.81
CA THR A 48 13.40 -14.79 34.69
C THR A 48 13.30 -13.68 35.74
N ALA A 49 14.44 -13.07 36.09
CA ALA A 49 14.51 -11.96 37.05
C ALA A 49 14.02 -10.64 36.44
N ASN A 50 13.62 -9.72 37.30
CA ASN A 50 13.26 -8.35 36.96
C ASN A 50 14.32 -7.36 37.48
N PHE A 51 14.22 -6.11 37.06
CA PHE A 51 15.18 -5.09 37.49
C PHE A 51 15.05 -4.73 38.98
N LYS A 52 13.88 -4.93 39.62
CA LYS A 52 13.69 -4.66 41.05
C LYS A 52 14.42 -5.69 41.92
N GLU A 53 14.40 -6.95 41.54
CA GLU A 53 15.08 -8.05 42.24
C GLU A 53 16.58 -8.09 41.95
N GLY A 54 16.97 -7.58 40.79
CA GLY A 54 18.32 -7.64 40.27
C GLY A 54 18.58 -8.90 39.42
N LEU A 55 19.50 -8.76 38.46
CA LEU A 55 19.89 -9.83 37.55
C LEU A 55 21.10 -10.59 38.06
N THR A 56 21.17 -11.89 37.80
CA THR A 56 22.41 -12.66 37.97
C THR A 56 23.48 -12.22 36.98
N ALA A 57 24.73 -12.54 37.25
CA ALA A 57 25.84 -12.15 36.36
C ALA A 57 25.67 -12.68 34.92
N LEU A 58 25.15 -13.90 34.76
CA LEU A 58 24.87 -14.49 33.43
C LEU A 58 23.72 -13.79 32.72
N GLU A 59 22.63 -13.52 33.42
CA GLU A 59 21.48 -12.79 32.88
C GLU A 59 21.84 -11.36 32.49
N TYR A 60 22.68 -10.71 33.30
CA TYR A 60 23.22 -9.39 32.97
C TYR A 60 24.06 -9.43 31.69
N PHE A 61 24.96 -10.41 31.56
CA PHE A 61 25.74 -10.59 30.34
C PHE A 61 24.87 -10.80 29.11
N ASN A 62 23.87 -11.68 29.17
CA ASN A 62 22.91 -11.87 28.08
C ASN A 62 22.17 -10.57 27.74
N SER A 63 21.81 -9.81 28.75
CA SER A 63 21.16 -8.51 28.63
C SER A 63 22.00 -7.46 27.88
N THR A 64 23.35 -7.53 28.00
CA THR A 64 24.24 -6.56 27.31
C THR A 64 24.19 -6.66 25.80
N HIS A 65 23.88 -7.85 25.25
CA HIS A 65 23.69 -8.02 23.80
C HIS A 65 22.55 -7.15 23.26
N GLY A 66 21.42 -7.15 23.97
CA GLY A 66 20.28 -6.31 23.62
C GLY A 66 20.56 -4.81 23.73
N ALA A 67 21.28 -4.41 24.80
CA ALA A 67 21.65 -3.01 25.00
C ALA A 67 22.63 -2.50 23.92
N ARG A 68 23.68 -3.27 23.61
CA ARG A 68 24.64 -2.93 22.55
C ARG A 68 23.97 -2.81 21.18
N LYS A 69 23.10 -3.76 20.86
CA LYS A 69 22.30 -3.73 19.63
C LYS A 69 21.43 -2.47 19.55
N GLY A 70 20.72 -2.14 20.65
CA GLY A 70 19.89 -0.96 20.72
C GLY A 70 20.67 0.34 20.51
N LEU A 71 21.85 0.48 21.11
CA LEU A 71 22.73 1.65 20.93
C LEU A 71 23.23 1.77 19.48
N ALA A 72 23.69 0.67 18.87
CA ALA A 72 24.15 0.67 17.49
C ALA A 72 23.01 0.99 16.50
N ASP A 73 21.85 0.36 16.70
CA ASP A 73 20.65 0.60 15.87
C ASP A 73 20.20 2.08 15.98
N THR A 74 20.27 2.69 17.16
CA THR A 74 19.90 4.10 17.35
C THR A 74 20.85 5.04 16.61
N ALA A 75 22.16 4.81 16.68
CA ALA A 75 23.15 5.63 15.99
C ALA A 75 22.98 5.61 14.46
N LEU A 76 22.81 4.42 13.88
CA LEU A 76 22.59 4.25 12.43
C LEU A 76 21.24 4.84 11.98
N LYS A 77 20.22 4.67 12.77
CA LYS A 77 18.86 5.16 12.54
C LYS A 77 18.81 6.67 12.43
N THR A 78 19.51 7.38 13.30
CA THR A 78 19.56 8.85 13.29
C THR A 78 20.10 9.36 11.96
N ALA A 79 21.19 8.79 11.46
CA ALA A 79 21.77 9.17 10.18
C ALA A 79 20.83 8.90 8.99
N ASN A 80 20.21 7.72 8.94
CA ASN A 80 19.32 7.33 7.87
C ASN A 80 18.03 8.16 7.87
N SER A 81 17.48 8.46 9.06
CA SER A 81 16.32 9.34 9.20
C SER A 81 16.63 10.76 8.72
N GLY A 82 17.78 11.32 9.10
CA GLY A 82 18.22 12.62 8.64
C GLY A 82 18.40 12.68 7.12
N TYR A 83 18.97 11.64 6.52
CA TYR A 83 19.13 11.54 5.07
C TYR A 83 17.78 11.42 4.34
N LEU A 84 16.83 10.63 4.88
CA LEU A 84 15.47 10.56 4.32
C LEU A 84 14.78 11.92 4.37
N THR A 85 14.82 12.61 5.52
CA THR A 85 14.22 13.93 5.69
C THR A 85 14.81 14.94 4.71
N ARG A 86 16.14 14.95 4.53
CA ARG A 86 16.80 15.81 3.53
C ARG A 86 16.26 15.55 2.12
N ARG A 87 16.16 14.29 1.69
CA ARG A 87 15.63 13.94 0.37
C ARG A 87 14.17 14.39 0.18
N LEU A 88 13.34 14.21 1.22
CA LEU A 88 11.96 14.68 1.20
C LEU A 88 11.85 16.20 1.09
N CYS A 89 12.69 16.94 1.84
CA CYS A 89 12.75 18.40 1.73
C CYS A 89 13.17 18.85 0.33
N ASP A 90 14.18 18.21 -0.24
CA ASP A 90 14.69 18.58 -1.58
C ASP A 90 13.67 18.36 -2.70
N VAL A 91 12.82 17.31 -2.60
CA VAL A 91 11.80 17.05 -3.62
C VAL A 91 10.57 17.97 -3.50
N SER A 92 10.25 18.43 -2.28
CA SER A 92 8.98 19.14 -2.03
C SER A 92 9.12 20.64 -1.78
N GLN A 93 10.32 21.17 -1.81
CA GLN A 93 10.63 22.57 -1.48
C GLN A 93 9.90 23.61 -2.33
N ASP A 94 9.54 23.28 -3.56
CA ASP A 94 8.88 24.19 -4.51
C ASP A 94 7.35 24.26 -4.34
N ILE A 95 6.78 23.46 -3.42
CA ILE A 95 5.33 23.45 -3.20
C ILE A 95 4.93 24.46 -2.14
N SER A 96 4.20 25.48 -2.55
CA SER A 96 3.55 26.46 -1.67
C SER A 96 2.08 26.65 -2.06
N ILE A 97 1.31 27.29 -1.17
CA ILE A 97 -0.08 27.68 -1.46
C ILE A 97 -0.06 28.97 -2.28
N THR A 98 -0.50 28.88 -3.54
CA THR A 98 -0.44 30.03 -4.48
C THR A 98 -1.80 30.72 -4.70
N LYS A 99 -2.91 29.97 -4.63
CA LYS A 99 -4.27 30.44 -4.90
C LYS A 99 -5.26 29.95 -3.87
N ILE A 100 -6.40 30.63 -3.74
CA ILE A 100 -7.48 30.21 -2.85
C ILE A 100 -8.23 29.02 -3.46
N ASP A 101 -8.59 29.08 -4.74
CA ASP A 101 -9.36 28.06 -5.46
C ASP A 101 -8.78 27.86 -6.87
N CYS A 102 -8.61 26.63 -7.28
CA CYS A 102 -8.11 26.25 -8.61
C CYS A 102 -9.23 25.99 -9.64
N GLY A 103 -10.49 25.94 -9.20
CA GLY A 103 -11.63 25.65 -10.06
C GLY A 103 -11.76 24.19 -10.49
N CYS A 104 -11.13 23.24 -9.80
CA CYS A 104 -11.23 21.82 -10.10
C CYS A 104 -12.69 21.33 -10.06
N LYS A 105 -12.99 20.39 -10.97
CA LYS A 105 -14.33 19.80 -11.11
C LYS A 105 -14.49 18.62 -10.16
N PRO A 106 -15.73 18.22 -9.81
CA PRO A 106 -15.98 17.05 -8.97
C PRO A 106 -15.42 15.73 -9.54
N LYS A 107 -15.24 15.66 -10.85
CA LYS A 107 -14.62 14.49 -11.51
C LYS A 107 -13.15 14.32 -11.15
N ASP A 108 -12.49 15.41 -10.74
CA ASP A 108 -11.09 15.43 -10.35
C ASP A 108 -10.94 15.33 -8.82
N SER A 109 -11.82 14.59 -8.13
CA SER A 109 -11.82 14.38 -6.68
C SER A 109 -11.39 12.97 -6.33
N ILE A 110 -10.98 12.75 -5.08
CA ILE A 110 -10.68 11.43 -4.53
C ILE A 110 -11.85 10.97 -3.67
N THR A 111 -12.24 9.71 -3.82
CA THR A 111 -13.25 9.09 -2.99
C THR A 111 -12.58 8.46 -1.77
N LEU A 112 -12.94 8.90 -0.57
CA LEU A 112 -12.47 8.32 0.68
C LEU A 112 -13.58 7.49 1.33
N SER A 113 -13.20 6.32 1.83
CA SER A 113 -14.05 5.39 2.58
C SER A 113 -13.36 4.99 3.89
N GLU A 114 -14.08 4.31 4.76
CA GLU A 114 -13.49 3.71 5.95
C GLU A 114 -12.43 2.66 5.58
N LEU A 115 -11.37 2.58 6.36
CA LEU A 115 -10.37 1.51 6.23
C LEU A 115 -10.76 0.38 7.17
N ILE A 116 -11.19 -0.73 6.58
CA ILE A 116 -11.65 -1.92 7.30
C ILE A 116 -10.68 -3.07 7.01
N GLU A 117 -10.10 -3.66 8.04
CA GLU A 117 -9.31 -4.89 7.97
C GLU A 117 -9.85 -5.92 8.95
N GLY A 118 -10.01 -7.17 8.47
CA GLY A 118 -10.50 -8.27 9.32
C GLY A 118 -11.87 -8.00 9.98
N GLY A 119 -12.69 -7.09 9.40
CA GLY A 119 -13.98 -6.70 9.98
C GLY A 119 -13.90 -5.60 11.05
N ASN A 120 -12.72 -5.16 11.43
CA ASN A 120 -12.51 -4.03 12.35
C ASN A 120 -12.25 -2.75 11.56
N ILE A 121 -12.86 -1.65 11.98
CA ILE A 121 -12.56 -0.32 11.46
C ILE A 121 -11.23 0.13 12.06
N ILE A 122 -10.18 0.20 11.23
CA ILE A 122 -8.85 0.68 11.66
C ILE A 122 -8.83 2.20 11.68
N VAL A 123 -9.40 2.83 10.66
CA VAL A 123 -9.51 4.29 10.55
C VAL A 123 -10.93 4.65 10.15
N SER A 124 -11.57 5.49 10.94
CA SER A 124 -12.90 5.98 10.65
C SER A 124 -12.91 6.92 9.45
N LEU A 125 -14.06 7.05 8.79
CA LEU A 125 -14.22 7.99 7.69
C LEU A 125 -13.98 9.43 8.16
N SER A 126 -14.47 9.78 9.36
CA SER A 126 -14.30 11.09 9.98
C SER A 126 -12.84 11.48 10.14
N GLU A 127 -11.97 10.59 10.61
CA GLU A 127 -10.54 10.87 10.71
C GLU A 127 -9.87 11.13 9.35
N ARG A 128 -10.28 10.43 8.31
CA ARG A 128 -9.71 10.59 6.95
C ARG A 128 -10.16 11.86 6.25
N VAL A 129 -11.40 12.32 6.52
CA VAL A 129 -11.99 13.49 5.83
C VAL A 129 -11.83 14.79 6.62
N LEU A 130 -11.50 14.72 7.92
CA LEU A 130 -11.32 15.89 8.77
C LEU A 130 -10.34 16.90 8.17
N GLY A 131 -10.77 18.17 8.07
CA GLY A 131 -9.96 19.26 7.55
C GLY A 131 -9.76 19.22 6.02
N ARG A 132 -10.49 18.40 5.27
CA ARG A 132 -10.55 18.44 3.80
C ARG A 132 -11.75 19.24 3.34
N SER A 133 -11.82 19.61 2.05
CA SER A 133 -12.98 20.27 1.46
C SER A 133 -13.80 19.29 0.65
N ALA A 134 -15.12 19.30 0.82
CA ALA A 134 -16.03 18.45 0.06
C ALA A 134 -16.00 18.80 -1.43
N ALA A 135 -15.90 17.79 -2.31
CA ALA A 135 -15.92 17.99 -3.76
C ALA A 135 -17.35 18.07 -4.32
N GLU A 136 -18.28 17.37 -3.69
CA GLU A 136 -19.72 17.33 -4.03
C GLU A 136 -20.54 17.61 -2.76
N ASP A 137 -21.84 17.90 -2.95
CA ASP A 137 -22.75 18.03 -1.80
C ASP A 137 -22.93 16.67 -1.13
N VAL A 138 -22.58 16.61 0.16
CA VAL A 138 -22.76 15.39 0.97
C VAL A 138 -24.20 15.33 1.43
N LYS A 139 -24.91 14.31 1.01
CA LYS A 139 -26.32 14.08 1.32
C LYS A 139 -26.49 12.98 2.34
N HIS A 140 -27.48 13.13 3.21
CA HIS A 140 -27.88 12.06 4.12
C HIS A 140 -28.44 10.88 3.31
N PRO A 141 -27.96 9.64 3.53
CA PRO A 141 -28.31 8.49 2.70
C PRO A 141 -29.82 8.13 2.75
N ILE A 142 -30.53 8.48 3.81
CA ILE A 142 -31.95 8.14 4.01
C ILE A 142 -32.84 9.36 3.73
N SER A 143 -32.58 10.53 4.34
CA SER A 143 -33.44 11.72 4.20
C SER A 143 -33.18 12.53 2.93
N GLY A 144 -32.02 12.37 2.31
CA GLY A 144 -31.63 13.16 1.14
C GLY A 144 -31.25 14.62 1.45
N GLU A 145 -31.31 15.03 2.71
CA GLU A 145 -30.90 16.38 3.14
C GLU A 145 -29.40 16.60 2.92
N ILE A 146 -29.04 17.84 2.57
CA ILE A 146 -27.66 18.22 2.36
C ILE A 146 -27.01 18.47 3.72
N LEU A 147 -26.09 17.59 4.13
CA LEU A 147 -25.31 17.71 5.34
C LEU A 147 -24.18 18.75 5.19
N LEU A 148 -23.53 18.75 4.03
CA LEU A 148 -22.42 19.64 3.70
C LEU A 148 -22.54 20.11 2.25
N LYS A 149 -22.27 21.39 2.03
CA LYS A 149 -22.22 21.97 0.69
C LYS A 149 -20.85 21.76 0.03
N LYS A 150 -20.86 21.69 -1.30
CA LYS A 150 -19.67 21.64 -2.12
C LYS A 150 -18.67 22.77 -1.75
N LYS A 151 -17.38 22.42 -1.73
CA LYS A 151 -16.26 23.32 -1.38
C LYS A 151 -16.26 23.83 0.06
N GLN A 152 -17.11 23.32 0.92
CA GLN A 152 -17.08 23.60 2.35
C GLN A 152 -15.99 22.73 2.99
N MET A 153 -15.26 23.29 3.95
CA MET A 153 -14.29 22.57 4.76
C MET A 153 -15.05 21.69 5.77
N ILE A 154 -14.57 20.46 5.93
CA ILE A 154 -15.13 19.49 6.88
C ILE A 154 -14.43 19.74 8.22
N ASP A 155 -15.16 20.24 9.19
CA ASP A 155 -14.75 20.46 10.57
C ASP A 155 -15.26 19.35 11.49
N GLU A 156 -15.00 19.46 12.78
CA GLU A 156 -15.38 18.47 13.78
C GLU A 156 -16.90 18.28 13.84
N GLU A 157 -17.68 19.37 13.83
CA GLU A 157 -19.15 19.31 13.86
C GLU A 157 -19.72 18.62 12.61
N ALA A 158 -19.10 18.86 11.47
CA ALA A 158 -19.46 18.19 10.23
C ALA A 158 -19.14 16.68 10.27
N CYS A 159 -18.01 16.30 10.89
CA CYS A 159 -17.65 14.90 11.08
C CYS A 159 -18.67 14.17 11.96
N GLU A 160 -19.12 14.76 13.08
CA GLU A 160 -20.15 14.17 13.94
C GLU A 160 -21.48 13.95 13.19
N LYS A 161 -21.86 14.89 12.32
CA LYS A 161 -23.06 14.76 11.46
C LYS A 161 -22.91 13.64 10.42
N ILE A 162 -21.70 13.49 9.85
CA ILE A 162 -21.38 12.44 8.87
C ILE A 162 -21.46 11.06 9.54
N ASP A 163 -20.84 10.93 10.74
CA ASP A 163 -20.82 9.65 11.48
C ASP A 163 -22.24 9.25 11.92
N SER A 164 -23.01 10.19 12.44
CA SER A 164 -24.40 9.94 12.84
C SER A 164 -25.32 9.60 11.66
N ALA A 165 -25.07 10.18 10.49
CA ALA A 165 -25.79 9.87 9.26
C ALA A 165 -25.36 8.53 8.61
N GLY A 166 -24.21 7.97 9.03
CA GLY A 166 -23.65 6.70 8.53
C GLY A 166 -23.30 6.74 7.04
N VAL A 167 -22.70 7.82 6.60
CA VAL A 167 -22.20 7.96 5.22
C VAL A 167 -20.98 7.05 5.03
N LYS A 168 -20.94 6.22 3.97
CA LYS A 168 -19.90 5.22 3.74
C LYS A 168 -18.67 5.77 3.01
N SER A 169 -18.87 6.72 2.12
CA SER A 169 -17.82 7.30 1.30
C SER A 169 -18.13 8.75 0.95
N ILE A 170 -17.09 9.57 0.88
CA ILE A 170 -17.20 11.00 0.57
C ILE A 170 -16.15 11.34 -0.48
N LYS A 171 -16.56 12.12 -1.49
CA LYS A 171 -15.64 12.72 -2.46
C LYS A 171 -15.08 14.01 -1.90
N VAL A 172 -13.76 14.07 -1.81
CA VAL A 172 -13.05 15.22 -1.28
C VAL A 172 -12.02 15.77 -2.27
N HIS A 173 -11.74 17.05 -2.15
CA HIS A 173 -10.61 17.65 -2.84
C HIS A 173 -9.30 17.19 -2.19
N SER A 174 -8.30 16.88 -3.03
CA SER A 174 -6.97 16.48 -2.59
C SER A 174 -5.90 17.31 -3.26
N VAL A 175 -4.72 17.32 -2.64
CA VAL A 175 -3.50 17.90 -3.21
C VAL A 175 -3.15 17.23 -4.56
N MET A 176 -3.43 15.93 -4.70
CA MET A 176 -3.14 15.14 -5.90
C MET A 176 -3.93 15.58 -7.13
N THR A 177 -5.16 16.00 -6.92
CA THR A 177 -6.11 16.37 -7.99
C THR A 177 -6.13 17.87 -8.30
N CYS A 178 -5.35 18.67 -7.59
CA CYS A 178 -5.28 20.11 -7.79
C CYS A 178 -4.72 20.47 -9.18
N ILE A 179 -5.47 21.28 -9.94
CA ILE A 179 -5.14 21.71 -11.32
C ILE A 179 -4.20 22.93 -11.33
N SER A 180 -3.87 23.52 -10.16
CA SER A 180 -2.97 24.68 -10.11
C SER A 180 -1.64 24.39 -10.80
N LYS A 181 -1.23 25.30 -11.69
CA LYS A 181 0.02 25.19 -12.47
C LYS A 181 1.24 25.32 -11.55
N ASP A 182 1.24 26.33 -10.69
CA ASP A 182 2.29 26.54 -9.68
C ASP A 182 1.72 26.27 -8.29
N GLY A 183 2.35 25.38 -7.52
CA GLY A 183 1.93 25.04 -6.15
C GLY A 183 0.57 24.35 -6.05
N VAL A 184 -0.15 24.60 -4.97
CA VAL A 184 -1.47 24.03 -4.65
C VAL A 184 -2.43 25.14 -4.22
N CYS A 185 -3.73 24.96 -4.43
CA CYS A 185 -4.72 25.91 -3.93
C CYS A 185 -5.15 25.59 -2.49
N ALA A 186 -5.59 26.60 -1.74
CA ALA A 186 -6.00 26.47 -0.35
C ALA A 186 -7.16 25.50 -0.15
N LYS A 187 -8.14 25.48 -1.08
CA LYS A 187 -9.29 24.56 -0.97
C LYS A 187 -8.91 23.09 -1.20
N CYS A 188 -7.98 22.78 -2.09
CA CYS A 188 -7.52 21.41 -2.30
C CYS A 188 -6.64 20.90 -1.15
N TYR A 189 -5.90 21.77 -0.50
CA TYR A 189 -5.16 21.44 0.72
C TYR A 189 -6.08 21.35 1.95
N GLY A 190 -7.00 22.31 2.08
CA GLY A 190 -7.95 22.40 3.19
C GLY A 190 -7.37 23.07 4.43
N ARG A 191 -7.60 22.47 5.60
CA ARG A 191 -7.25 22.98 6.92
C ARG A 191 -5.74 23.02 7.14
N ASP A 192 -5.24 24.14 7.68
CA ASP A 192 -3.94 24.23 8.33
C ASP A 192 -4.00 23.51 9.68
N LEU A 193 -3.19 22.47 9.84
CA LEU A 193 -3.21 21.61 11.04
C LEU A 193 -2.73 22.35 12.31
N SER A 194 -1.94 23.43 12.15
CA SER A 194 -1.44 24.20 13.28
C SER A 194 -2.45 25.22 13.80
N ARG A 195 -3.24 25.83 12.90
CA ARG A 195 -4.16 26.93 13.22
C ARG A 195 -5.62 26.54 13.25
N GLY A 196 -5.96 25.35 12.72
CA GLY A 196 -7.32 24.86 12.67
C GLY A 196 -8.24 25.56 11.65
N LYS A 197 -7.70 26.46 10.83
CA LYS A 197 -8.42 27.26 9.81
C LYS A 197 -7.94 26.87 8.41
N LEU A 198 -8.64 27.37 7.38
CA LEU A 198 -8.19 27.20 6.00
C LEU A 198 -6.76 27.76 5.84
N VAL A 199 -5.91 27.03 5.13
CA VAL A 199 -4.50 27.39 4.94
C VAL A 199 -4.36 28.75 4.25
N SER A 200 -3.39 29.56 4.69
CA SER A 200 -3.10 30.88 4.14
C SER A 200 -2.29 30.76 2.83
N ILE A 201 -2.46 31.75 1.96
CA ILE A 201 -1.64 31.86 0.75
C ILE A 201 -0.18 32.14 1.15
N GLY A 202 0.77 31.51 0.45
CA GLY A 202 2.20 31.62 0.73
C GLY A 202 2.73 30.60 1.73
N GLU A 203 1.91 29.70 2.29
CA GLU A 203 2.38 28.65 3.18
C GLU A 203 3.19 27.61 2.42
N ALA A 204 4.38 27.26 2.94
CA ALA A 204 5.30 26.27 2.34
C ALA A 204 4.91 24.86 2.75
N ILE A 205 3.82 24.31 2.20
CA ILE A 205 3.25 23.02 2.59
C ILE A 205 4.17 21.84 2.28
N GLY A 206 5.03 21.95 1.27
CA GLY A 206 5.99 20.90 0.95
C GLY A 206 7.04 20.70 2.04
N MET A 207 7.57 21.80 2.59
CA MET A 207 8.51 21.74 3.71
C MET A 207 7.85 21.19 4.99
N ILE A 208 6.60 21.60 5.27
CA ILE A 208 5.83 21.06 6.39
C ILE A 208 5.62 19.55 6.22
N ALA A 209 5.26 19.09 5.02
CA ALA A 209 5.08 17.67 4.74
C ALA A 209 6.37 16.86 4.96
N ALA A 210 7.49 17.33 4.41
CA ALA A 210 8.78 16.66 4.55
C ALA A 210 9.24 16.57 6.02
N GLN A 211 9.07 17.64 6.79
CA GLN A 211 9.42 17.67 8.21
C GLN A 211 8.49 16.79 9.04
N SER A 212 7.18 16.78 8.77
CA SER A 212 6.20 15.97 9.49
C SER A 212 6.38 14.47 9.26
N ILE A 213 6.84 14.06 8.07
CA ILE A 213 7.17 12.68 7.74
C ILE A 213 8.54 12.30 8.33
N GLY A 214 9.51 13.22 8.32
CA GLY A 214 10.88 12.97 8.73
C GLY A 214 11.12 13.01 10.25
N GLU A 215 10.41 13.87 10.99
CA GLU A 215 10.57 14.03 12.42
C GLU A 215 10.43 12.70 13.19
N PRO A 216 9.36 11.92 13.02
CA PRO A 216 9.21 10.65 13.72
C PRO A 216 10.12 9.53 13.17
N GLY A 217 10.92 9.79 12.13
CA GLY A 217 11.81 8.81 11.53
C GLY A 217 12.82 8.19 12.50
N THR A 218 13.25 8.94 13.51
CA THR A 218 14.12 8.44 14.58
C THR A 218 13.43 7.48 15.54
N GLN A 219 12.10 7.47 15.58
CA GLN A 219 11.28 6.56 16.39
C GLN A 219 10.99 5.24 15.66
N LEU A 220 11.09 5.22 14.32
CA LEU A 220 10.88 4.02 13.53
C LEU A 220 12.01 3.00 13.75
N THR A 221 11.71 1.72 13.72
CA THR A 221 12.71 0.65 13.85
C THR A 221 13.51 0.51 12.56
N MET A 222 14.82 0.21 12.64
CA MET A 222 15.67 -0.05 11.48
C MET A 222 15.61 -1.48 10.98
N ARG A 223 15.05 -2.38 11.75
CA ARG A 223 14.99 -3.79 11.39
C ARG A 223 13.56 -4.21 11.07
N THR A 224 13.45 -5.16 10.16
CA THR A 224 12.28 -6.01 10.00
C THR A 224 11.74 -6.43 11.35
N PHE A 225 10.43 -6.56 11.46
CA PHE A 225 9.72 -6.96 12.66
C PHE A 225 10.26 -8.27 13.26
N HIS A 226 11.42 -8.20 13.90
CA HIS A 226 11.71 -9.06 15.03
C HIS A 226 11.31 -8.28 16.27
N VAL A 227 10.04 -8.33 16.58
CA VAL A 227 9.57 -7.93 17.88
C VAL A 227 10.28 -8.83 18.88
N GLY A 228 11.29 -8.30 19.50
CA GLY A 228 11.88 -8.89 20.70
C GLY A 228 10.90 -8.77 21.86
N GLY A 229 9.95 -9.62 21.87
CA GLY A 229 8.84 -9.72 22.81
C GLY A 229 7.63 -10.20 22.04
N THR A 230 7.33 -11.50 22.19
CA THR A 230 6.09 -12.17 21.82
C THR A 230 4.98 -11.24 21.33
N ALA A 231 5.09 -10.68 20.12
CA ALA A 231 3.92 -10.34 19.36
C ALA A 231 3.38 -11.69 18.89
N GLN A 232 2.47 -12.23 19.68
CA GLN A 232 1.47 -13.10 19.13
C GLN A 232 0.73 -12.28 18.09
N ILE A 233 1.21 -12.32 16.83
CA ILE A 233 0.29 -12.24 15.73
C ILE A 233 -0.59 -13.46 15.96
N LYS A 234 -1.73 -13.30 16.60
CA LYS A 234 -2.82 -14.25 16.52
C LYS A 234 -3.20 -14.22 15.05
N GLU A 235 -2.60 -15.10 14.25
CA GLU A 235 -3.11 -15.34 12.93
C GLU A 235 -4.54 -15.80 13.14
N GLU A 236 -5.48 -14.96 12.71
CA GLU A 236 -6.89 -15.24 12.86
C GLU A 236 -7.19 -16.54 12.11
N SER A 237 -7.64 -17.55 12.82
CA SER A 237 -8.06 -18.84 12.25
C SER A 237 -9.57 -18.89 11.99
N SER A 238 -10.28 -17.83 12.33
CA SER A 238 -11.74 -17.74 12.20
C SER A 238 -12.21 -16.30 12.08
N ALA A 239 -13.24 -16.05 11.29
CA ALA A 239 -13.96 -14.77 11.28
C ALA A 239 -15.18 -14.86 12.19
N ILE A 240 -15.30 -13.87 13.07
CA ILE A 240 -16.40 -13.73 14.04
C ILE A 240 -17.25 -12.52 13.62
N ALA A 241 -18.57 -12.65 13.70
CA ALA A 241 -19.48 -11.55 13.39
C ALA A 241 -19.34 -10.40 14.40
N HIS A 242 -18.97 -9.20 13.94
CA HIS A 242 -18.90 -8.01 14.76
C HIS A 242 -20.27 -7.28 14.89
N SER A 243 -21.18 -7.55 13.97
CA SER A 243 -22.54 -6.99 13.93
C SER A 243 -23.56 -8.11 13.66
N SER A 244 -24.80 -7.88 14.12
CA SER A 244 -25.93 -8.78 13.79
C SER A 244 -26.53 -8.36 12.46
N GLY A 245 -26.90 -9.32 11.61
CA GLY A 245 -27.50 -9.03 10.30
C GLY A 245 -27.66 -10.28 9.42
N LYS A 246 -28.06 -10.09 8.18
CA LYS A 246 -28.22 -11.15 7.17
C LYS A 246 -26.94 -11.36 6.39
N ILE A 247 -26.55 -12.61 6.20
CA ILE A 247 -25.38 -12.99 5.42
C ILE A 247 -25.72 -12.98 3.92
N LYS A 248 -24.83 -12.34 3.13
CA LYS A 248 -24.81 -12.41 1.69
C LYS A 248 -23.43 -12.82 1.20
N ILE A 249 -23.37 -13.93 0.47
CA ILE A 249 -22.11 -14.48 -0.04
C ILE A 249 -21.96 -14.06 -1.51
N ILE A 250 -20.88 -13.38 -1.83
CA ILE A 250 -20.48 -13.03 -3.19
C ILE A 250 -19.48 -14.06 -3.70
N ASN A 251 -19.52 -14.42 -4.99
CA ASN A 251 -18.69 -15.42 -5.67
C ASN A 251 -18.83 -16.81 -5.03
N LYS A 252 -20.04 -17.36 -5.06
CA LYS A 252 -20.38 -18.67 -4.51
C LYS A 252 -19.68 -19.80 -5.29
N ASN A 253 -18.56 -20.29 -4.79
CA ASN A 253 -17.97 -21.53 -5.27
C ASN A 253 -17.58 -22.35 -4.03
N PHE A 254 -18.42 -23.35 -3.69
CA PHE A 254 -18.21 -24.21 -2.52
C PHE A 254 -18.49 -25.67 -2.85
N ILE A 255 -17.86 -26.56 -2.11
CA ILE A 255 -18.06 -28.02 -2.14
C ILE A 255 -18.53 -28.45 -0.76
N GLU A 256 -19.47 -29.39 -0.71
CA GLU A 256 -19.93 -30.00 0.53
C GLU A 256 -19.03 -31.19 0.90
N ASP A 257 -18.53 -31.17 2.13
CA ASP A 257 -17.80 -32.28 2.74
C ASP A 257 -18.75 -33.40 3.18
N SER A 258 -18.22 -34.60 3.43
CA SER A 258 -18.97 -35.77 3.98
C SER A 258 -19.75 -35.44 5.26
N LYS A 259 -19.35 -34.43 6.03
CA LYS A 259 -20.01 -33.89 7.23
C LYS A 259 -21.02 -32.78 6.94
N LYS A 260 -21.37 -32.51 5.68
CA LYS A 260 -22.24 -31.42 5.22
C LYS A 260 -21.72 -30.01 5.55
N ASN A 261 -20.44 -29.86 5.84
CA ASN A 261 -19.83 -28.54 5.95
C ASN A 261 -19.51 -27.99 4.55
N LYS A 262 -19.75 -26.70 4.34
CA LYS A 262 -19.44 -26.03 3.08
C LYS A 262 -18.02 -25.51 3.10
N ILE A 263 -17.20 -25.98 2.17
CA ILE A 263 -15.81 -25.58 2.01
C ILE A 263 -15.67 -24.69 0.79
N ILE A 264 -15.07 -23.54 0.96
CA ILE A 264 -14.86 -22.55 -0.12
C ILE A 264 -13.76 -23.01 -1.06
N MET A 265 -14.10 -23.06 -2.35
CA MET A 265 -13.16 -23.32 -3.44
C MET A 265 -12.79 -22.05 -4.21
N GLY A 266 -13.57 -20.99 -4.05
CA GLY A 266 -13.29 -19.68 -4.65
C GLY A 266 -12.25 -18.91 -3.83
N ARG A 267 -11.35 -18.18 -4.51
CA ARG A 267 -10.30 -17.38 -3.84
C ARG A 267 -10.73 -15.94 -3.59
N ASN A 268 -11.74 -15.48 -4.29
CA ASN A 268 -12.33 -14.13 -4.16
C ASN A 268 -13.70 -14.15 -3.51
N THR A 269 -13.95 -15.12 -2.63
CA THR A 269 -15.23 -15.19 -1.91
C THR A 269 -15.26 -14.13 -0.81
N GLN A 270 -16.35 -13.34 -0.81
CA GLN A 270 -16.60 -12.33 0.22
C GLN A 270 -17.93 -12.62 0.90
N ILE A 271 -17.94 -12.49 2.21
CA ILE A 271 -19.13 -12.58 3.03
C ILE A 271 -19.48 -11.16 3.48
N LEU A 272 -20.67 -10.71 3.10
CA LEU A 272 -21.24 -9.43 3.54
C LEU A 272 -22.24 -9.70 4.65
N ILE A 273 -22.26 -8.86 5.67
CA ILE A 273 -23.36 -8.78 6.64
C ILE A 273 -24.17 -7.55 6.28
N GLU A 274 -25.45 -7.75 5.94
CA GLU A 274 -26.39 -6.69 5.60
C GLU A 274 -27.45 -6.57 6.72
N ASP A 275 -27.90 -5.35 7.01
CA ASP A 275 -29.03 -5.07 7.89
C ASP A 275 -30.35 -5.30 7.15
N ASP A 276 -31.48 -5.30 7.84
CA ASP A 276 -32.83 -5.46 7.24
C ASP A 276 -33.13 -4.44 6.12
N ASN A 277 -32.43 -3.31 6.12
CA ASN A 277 -32.52 -2.28 5.08
C ASN A 277 -31.50 -2.47 3.94
N SER A 278 -30.91 -3.67 3.76
CA SER A 278 -29.86 -3.97 2.77
C SER A 278 -28.61 -3.09 2.90
N ARG A 279 -28.35 -2.57 4.10
CA ARG A 279 -27.16 -1.78 4.41
C ARG A 279 -26.04 -2.73 4.76
N GLN A 280 -24.88 -2.61 4.10
CA GLN A 280 -23.70 -3.40 4.43
C GLN A 280 -23.13 -2.94 5.77
N LEU A 281 -23.08 -3.84 6.74
CA LEU A 281 -22.52 -3.59 8.06
C LEU A 281 -21.06 -4.04 8.15
N ALA A 282 -20.71 -5.16 7.50
CA ALA A 282 -19.35 -5.68 7.50
C ALA A 282 -19.06 -6.49 6.24
N VAL A 283 -17.78 -6.54 5.84
CA VAL A 283 -17.27 -7.31 4.70
C VAL A 283 -16.10 -8.18 5.18
N TYR A 284 -16.21 -9.49 4.99
CA TYR A 284 -15.16 -10.46 5.32
C TYR A 284 -14.63 -11.10 4.05
N LYS A 285 -13.34 -11.00 3.79
CA LYS A 285 -12.66 -11.79 2.76
C LYS A 285 -12.36 -13.17 3.31
N VAL A 286 -12.83 -14.20 2.65
CA VAL A 286 -12.68 -15.57 3.12
C VAL A 286 -11.67 -16.29 2.24
N PRO A 287 -10.60 -16.88 2.85
CA PRO A 287 -9.58 -17.59 2.11
C PRO A 287 -10.08 -18.93 1.56
N TYR A 288 -9.39 -19.42 0.52
CA TYR A 288 -9.58 -20.75 -0.03
C TYR A 288 -9.42 -21.85 1.04
N GLY A 289 -10.30 -22.84 1.01
CA GLY A 289 -10.29 -23.93 1.97
C GLY A 289 -10.97 -23.64 3.31
N ALA A 290 -11.52 -22.43 3.48
CA ALA A 290 -12.27 -22.09 4.69
C ALA A 290 -13.61 -22.83 4.77
N LYS A 291 -13.98 -23.25 5.97
CA LYS A 291 -15.29 -23.84 6.27
C LYS A 291 -16.27 -22.73 6.64
N ILE A 292 -17.44 -22.72 6.01
CA ILE A 292 -18.54 -21.80 6.33
C ILE A 292 -19.61 -22.52 7.12
N TYR A 293 -20.16 -21.84 8.12
CA TYR A 293 -21.23 -22.37 9.00
C TYR A 293 -22.61 -21.84 8.66
N PHE A 294 -22.73 -20.83 7.84
CA PHE A 294 -23.99 -20.16 7.49
C PHE A 294 -24.24 -20.15 5.99
N ASP A 295 -25.51 -20.11 5.63
CA ASP A 295 -25.96 -19.97 4.26
C ASP A 295 -26.28 -18.52 3.88
N ASN A 296 -26.43 -18.31 2.58
CA ASN A 296 -26.83 -17.00 2.04
C ASN A 296 -28.28 -16.69 2.46
N GLY A 297 -28.46 -15.62 3.22
CA GLY A 297 -29.75 -15.19 3.77
C GLY A 297 -29.96 -15.54 5.23
N ASP A 298 -29.06 -16.30 5.86
CA ASP A 298 -29.13 -16.61 7.28
C ASP A 298 -28.87 -15.37 8.14
N ASN A 299 -29.52 -15.30 9.29
CA ASN A 299 -29.30 -14.27 10.28
C ASN A 299 -28.17 -14.69 11.23
N VAL A 300 -27.20 -13.80 11.41
CA VAL A 300 -26.08 -13.99 12.32
C VAL A 300 -26.15 -12.98 13.45
N LYS A 301 -25.86 -13.42 14.68
CA LYS A 301 -25.74 -12.57 15.86
C LYS A 301 -24.30 -12.13 16.08
N LYS A 302 -24.13 -10.96 16.68
CA LYS A 302 -22.81 -10.49 17.11
C LYS A 302 -22.12 -11.52 18.00
N GLY A 303 -20.86 -11.88 17.65
CA GLY A 303 -20.04 -12.85 18.38
C GLY A 303 -20.12 -14.29 17.85
N GLU A 304 -20.97 -14.60 16.86
CA GLU A 304 -21.03 -15.92 16.24
C GLU A 304 -19.90 -16.11 15.22
N LYS A 305 -19.37 -17.33 15.13
CA LYS A 305 -18.29 -17.72 14.23
C LYS A 305 -18.86 -17.96 12.83
N ILE A 306 -18.48 -17.14 11.86
CA ILE A 306 -18.97 -17.21 10.48
C ILE A 306 -18.23 -18.28 9.68
N CYS A 307 -16.90 -18.26 9.74
CA CYS A 307 -16.05 -19.20 9.02
C CYS A 307 -14.77 -19.49 9.80
N GLU A 308 -14.11 -20.59 9.43
CA GLU A 308 -12.86 -21.06 10.04
C GLU A 308 -11.92 -21.59 8.98
N TRP A 309 -10.62 -21.31 9.13
CA TRP A 309 -9.57 -21.79 8.23
C TRP A 309 -8.28 -22.07 8.99
N ASP A 310 -7.38 -22.81 8.35
CA ASP A 310 -6.02 -23.02 8.86
C ASP A 310 -5.12 -21.88 8.35
N PRO A 311 -4.58 -21.04 9.21
CA PRO A 311 -3.71 -19.93 8.78
C PRO A 311 -2.32 -20.41 8.34
N TYR A 312 -1.87 -21.62 8.78
CA TYR A 312 -0.52 -22.12 8.57
C TYR A 312 -0.36 -22.97 7.31
N THR A 313 -1.44 -23.53 6.80
CA THR A 313 -1.40 -24.42 5.62
C THR A 313 -2.42 -24.01 4.56
N LEU A 314 -2.08 -24.25 3.29
CA LEU A 314 -3.02 -24.17 2.17
C LEU A 314 -3.45 -25.60 1.83
N PRO A 315 -4.72 -25.98 2.04
CA PRO A 315 -5.18 -27.31 1.71
C PRO A 315 -5.33 -27.50 0.20
N VAL A 316 -4.90 -28.62 -0.33
CA VAL A 316 -5.29 -29.12 -1.66
C VAL A 316 -6.51 -30.01 -1.46
N ILE A 317 -7.66 -29.59 -1.97
CA ILE A 317 -8.96 -30.23 -1.68
C ILE A 317 -9.43 -31.04 -2.89
N ALA A 318 -10.01 -32.22 -2.63
CA ALA A 318 -10.61 -33.05 -3.67
C ALA A 318 -11.93 -32.43 -4.15
N GLU A 319 -12.05 -32.20 -5.43
CA GLU A 319 -13.28 -31.67 -6.05
C GLU A 319 -14.34 -32.75 -6.28
N LYS A 320 -13.92 -34.01 -6.43
CA LYS A 320 -14.81 -35.18 -6.63
C LYS A 320 -14.35 -36.36 -5.80
N SER A 321 -15.28 -37.28 -5.53
CA SER A 321 -15.00 -38.52 -4.83
C SER A 321 -14.32 -39.53 -5.76
N GLY A 322 -13.28 -40.23 -5.27
CA GLY A 322 -12.54 -41.20 -6.05
C GLY A 322 -11.49 -41.97 -5.25
N LEU A 323 -10.73 -42.81 -5.93
CA LEU A 323 -9.56 -43.50 -5.38
C LEU A 323 -8.30 -42.69 -5.68
N VAL A 324 -7.50 -42.45 -4.66
CA VAL A 324 -6.21 -41.75 -4.77
C VAL A 324 -5.21 -42.65 -5.47
N SER A 325 -4.50 -42.10 -6.44
CA SER A 325 -3.37 -42.74 -7.08
C SER A 325 -2.20 -41.77 -7.15
N TYR A 326 -1.08 -42.17 -6.60
CA TYR A 326 0.17 -41.43 -6.65
C TYR A 326 0.82 -41.58 -8.01
N MET A 327 1.28 -40.49 -8.59
CA MET A 327 1.97 -40.45 -9.85
C MET A 327 3.26 -39.64 -9.73
N ASP A 328 4.38 -40.23 -10.18
CA ASP A 328 5.72 -39.63 -10.11
C ASP A 328 6.20 -39.30 -8.67
N LEU A 329 5.62 -39.98 -7.66
CA LEU A 329 6.03 -39.93 -6.26
C LEU A 329 6.89 -41.16 -5.96
N VAL A 330 8.23 -40.98 -5.95
CA VAL A 330 9.21 -42.07 -5.75
C VAL A 330 9.88 -41.84 -4.39
N ASP A 331 9.89 -42.87 -3.54
CA ASP A 331 10.54 -42.82 -2.23
C ASP A 331 12.03 -42.52 -2.36
N GLY A 332 12.52 -41.59 -1.55
CA GLY A 332 13.92 -41.14 -1.54
C GLY A 332 14.29 -40.10 -2.60
N ILE A 333 13.47 -39.89 -3.65
CA ILE A 333 13.71 -38.90 -4.71
C ILE A 333 12.72 -37.74 -4.63
N SER A 334 11.43 -38.03 -4.64
CA SER A 334 10.35 -37.05 -4.59
C SER A 334 9.43 -37.18 -3.36
N LEU A 335 9.57 -38.27 -2.59
CA LEU A 335 8.83 -38.53 -1.37
C LEU A 335 9.79 -38.84 -0.23
N ALA A 336 9.60 -38.25 0.93
CA ALA A 336 10.28 -38.61 2.18
C ALA A 336 9.27 -38.89 3.28
N GLU A 337 9.56 -39.89 4.09
CA GLU A 337 8.85 -40.13 5.34
C GLU A 337 9.66 -39.47 6.46
N THR A 338 9.05 -38.50 7.13
CA THR A 338 9.62 -37.84 8.32
C THR A 338 8.79 -38.23 9.52
N THR A 339 9.43 -38.83 10.52
CA THR A 339 8.80 -39.13 11.79
C THR A 339 9.13 -37.98 12.77
N ASP A 340 8.12 -37.39 13.33
CA ASP A 340 8.29 -36.36 14.36
C ASP A 340 8.63 -37.06 15.68
N ASP A 341 9.85 -36.88 16.20
CA ASP A 341 10.35 -37.49 17.41
C ASP A 341 9.54 -37.13 18.66
N ALA A 342 8.83 -35.99 18.62
CA ALA A 342 8.03 -35.53 19.76
C ALA A 342 6.63 -36.16 19.79
N THR A 343 6.01 -36.42 18.64
CA THR A 343 4.63 -36.91 18.54
C THR A 343 4.53 -38.35 18.05
N GLY A 344 5.62 -38.94 17.52
CA GLY A 344 5.65 -40.29 16.95
C GLY A 344 4.82 -40.43 15.66
N ILE A 345 4.33 -39.34 15.10
CA ILE A 345 3.51 -39.33 13.88
C ILE A 345 4.42 -39.31 12.65
N THR A 346 4.26 -40.31 11.78
CA THR A 346 4.97 -40.36 10.50
C THR A 346 4.19 -39.55 9.47
N SER A 347 4.79 -38.51 8.93
CA SER A 347 4.24 -37.70 7.86
C SER A 347 5.02 -37.91 6.56
N LYS A 348 4.32 -37.98 5.43
CA LYS A 348 4.91 -38.06 4.10
C LYS A 348 5.01 -36.68 3.51
N SER A 349 6.24 -36.22 3.21
CA SER A 349 6.52 -34.92 2.61
C SER A 349 7.12 -35.07 1.22
N VAL A 350 6.80 -34.13 0.35
CA VAL A 350 7.35 -34.08 -1.01
C VAL A 350 8.69 -33.36 -0.99
N LEU A 351 9.76 -34.08 -1.39
CA LEU A 351 11.11 -33.51 -1.50
C LEU A 351 11.26 -32.65 -2.74
N ASP A 352 12.24 -31.76 -2.73
CA ASP A 352 12.63 -31.03 -3.94
C ASP A 352 13.47 -31.94 -4.87
N TRP A 353 12.79 -32.58 -5.83
CA TRP A 353 13.38 -33.51 -6.81
C TRP A 353 14.19 -32.80 -7.90
N ARG A 354 14.11 -31.47 -8.02
CA ARG A 354 14.70 -30.68 -9.11
C ARG A 354 16.22 -30.60 -9.04
N GLY A 355 16.78 -30.78 -7.83
CA GLY A 355 18.22 -30.73 -7.58
C GLY A 355 18.95 -32.05 -7.74
N GLN A 356 18.26 -33.20 -7.68
CA GLN A 356 18.90 -34.53 -7.55
C GLN A 356 19.09 -35.32 -8.83
N SER A 357 18.40 -34.98 -9.91
CA SER A 357 18.51 -35.74 -11.16
C SER A 357 18.35 -34.84 -12.39
N LYS A 358 19.41 -34.74 -13.20
CA LYS A 358 19.42 -33.94 -14.43
C LYS A 358 18.57 -34.52 -15.58
N ASN A 359 18.08 -35.77 -15.48
CA ASN A 359 17.47 -36.49 -16.60
C ASN A 359 16.02 -36.97 -16.39
N THR A 360 15.40 -36.74 -15.24
CA THR A 360 14.02 -37.18 -14.99
C THR A 360 13.09 -35.98 -14.83
N GLU A 361 12.22 -35.77 -15.81
CA GLU A 361 11.12 -34.80 -15.75
C GLU A 361 9.97 -35.31 -14.85
N LEU A 362 10.25 -35.63 -13.59
CA LEU A 362 9.21 -36.03 -12.65
C LEU A 362 8.25 -34.85 -12.39
N LYS A 363 6.95 -35.14 -12.41
CA LYS A 363 5.87 -34.21 -12.09
C LYS A 363 5.00 -34.82 -10.98
N PRO A 364 5.45 -34.78 -9.71
CA PRO A 364 4.70 -35.33 -8.59
C PRO A 364 3.27 -34.81 -8.56
N ARG A 365 2.31 -35.73 -8.58
CA ARG A 365 0.88 -35.39 -8.59
C ARG A 365 0.04 -36.49 -7.95
N ILE A 366 -1.09 -36.09 -7.45
CA ILE A 366 -2.17 -36.99 -7.02
C ILE A 366 -3.21 -37.01 -8.12
N THR A 367 -3.65 -38.19 -8.54
CA THR A 367 -4.75 -38.38 -9.48
C THR A 367 -5.90 -39.11 -8.81
N LEU A 368 -7.12 -38.69 -9.07
CA LEU A 368 -8.32 -39.38 -8.62
C LEU A 368 -8.81 -40.32 -9.72
N ARG A 369 -8.98 -41.58 -9.38
CA ARG A 369 -9.44 -42.63 -10.30
C ARG A 369 -10.80 -43.19 -9.88
N ASP A 370 -11.57 -43.63 -10.84
CA ASP A 370 -12.81 -44.36 -10.61
C ASP A 370 -12.54 -45.82 -10.27
N SER A 371 -13.53 -46.55 -9.80
CA SER A 371 -13.46 -47.99 -9.52
C SER A 371 -13.01 -48.85 -10.75
N LYS A 372 -13.09 -48.29 -11.95
CA LYS A 372 -12.61 -48.88 -13.21
C LYS A 372 -11.17 -48.54 -13.58
N GLY A 373 -10.45 -47.75 -12.77
CA GLY A 373 -9.08 -47.33 -13.00
C GLY A 373 -8.91 -46.08 -13.91
N ASN A 374 -9.97 -45.53 -14.46
CA ASN A 374 -9.92 -44.33 -15.32
C ASN A 374 -9.80 -43.06 -14.44
N VAL A 375 -9.08 -42.04 -14.97
CA VAL A 375 -8.97 -40.74 -14.30
C VAL A 375 -10.31 -40.02 -14.36
N ILE A 376 -10.78 -39.55 -13.21
CA ILE A 376 -12.05 -38.81 -13.09
C ILE A 376 -11.85 -37.42 -13.68
N LYS A 377 -12.86 -36.90 -14.41
CA LYS A 377 -12.87 -35.53 -14.89
C LYS A 377 -13.46 -34.58 -13.85
N LYS A 378 -12.83 -33.41 -13.70
CA LYS A 378 -13.32 -32.29 -12.88
C LYS A 378 -14.62 -31.73 -13.44
N ALA A 379 -15.17 -30.69 -12.79
CA ALA A 379 -16.34 -29.98 -13.28
C ALA A 379 -16.08 -29.25 -14.61
N ASP A 380 -14.85 -28.85 -14.86
CA ASP A 380 -14.38 -28.13 -16.06
C ASP A 380 -13.89 -29.05 -17.20
N ASP A 381 -14.30 -30.32 -17.21
CA ASP A 381 -13.91 -31.36 -18.18
C ASP A 381 -12.41 -31.71 -18.17
N ASN A 382 -11.60 -31.09 -17.31
CA ASN A 382 -10.19 -31.42 -17.10
C ASN A 382 -10.03 -32.66 -16.23
N GLU A 383 -8.97 -33.43 -16.43
CA GLU A 383 -8.67 -34.58 -15.58
C GLU A 383 -8.34 -34.14 -14.13
N ALA A 384 -8.84 -34.88 -13.14
CA ALA A 384 -8.62 -34.63 -11.71
C ALA A 384 -7.17 -34.98 -11.32
N ARG A 385 -6.23 -34.14 -11.79
CA ARG A 385 -4.80 -34.20 -11.48
C ARG A 385 -4.42 -33.03 -10.59
N TYR A 386 -3.86 -33.31 -9.42
CA TYR A 386 -3.43 -32.33 -8.43
C TYR A 386 -1.91 -32.35 -8.35
N TYR A 387 -1.24 -31.36 -8.94
CA TYR A 387 0.22 -31.23 -8.90
C TYR A 387 0.67 -30.79 -7.52
N LEU A 388 1.73 -31.45 -7.03
CA LEU A 388 2.30 -31.16 -5.72
C LEU A 388 3.53 -30.26 -5.86
N VAL A 389 3.73 -29.41 -4.89
CA VAL A 389 4.89 -28.52 -4.77
C VAL A 389 5.84 -29.11 -3.74
N PRO A 390 7.17 -28.86 -3.82
CA PRO A 390 8.09 -29.25 -2.74
C PRO A 390 7.61 -28.79 -1.38
N ASP A 391 7.93 -29.54 -0.33
CA ASP A 391 7.49 -29.36 1.07
C ASP A 391 5.98 -29.59 1.32
N SER A 392 5.22 -30.08 0.32
CA SER A 392 3.82 -30.47 0.54
C SER A 392 3.73 -31.70 1.44
N ILE A 393 2.89 -31.63 2.47
CA ILE A 393 2.62 -32.76 3.38
C ILE A 393 1.39 -33.50 2.87
N LEU A 394 1.53 -34.79 2.57
CA LEU A 394 0.44 -35.65 2.11
C LEU A 394 -0.47 -36.02 3.28
N SER A 395 -1.79 -35.83 3.11
CA SER A 395 -2.80 -36.17 4.12
C SER A 395 -3.52 -37.49 3.81
N VAL A 396 -3.31 -38.08 2.62
CA VAL A 396 -3.97 -39.30 2.14
C VAL A 396 -2.94 -40.33 1.70
N GLN A 397 -3.29 -41.61 1.73
CA GLN A 397 -2.44 -42.71 1.28
C GLN A 397 -2.81 -43.15 -0.14
N ASP A 398 -1.87 -43.82 -0.83
CA ASP A 398 -2.13 -44.39 -2.13
C ASP A 398 -3.20 -45.48 -2.05
N GLY A 399 -4.19 -45.48 -2.96
CA GLY A 399 -5.34 -46.40 -2.93
C GLY A 399 -6.46 -46.01 -1.97
N GLN A 400 -6.32 -44.95 -1.19
CA GLN A 400 -7.36 -44.51 -0.24
C GLN A 400 -8.56 -43.93 -1.01
N LYS A 401 -9.78 -44.29 -0.55
CA LYS A 401 -11.01 -43.68 -1.06
C LYS A 401 -11.23 -42.32 -0.40
N VAL A 402 -11.36 -41.28 -1.19
CA VAL A 402 -11.63 -39.90 -0.73
C VAL A 402 -12.99 -39.42 -1.24
N THR A 403 -13.62 -38.55 -0.47
CA THR A 403 -14.87 -37.88 -0.84
C THR A 403 -14.58 -36.45 -1.30
N ALA A 404 -15.54 -35.84 -2.01
CA ALA A 404 -15.44 -34.42 -2.34
C ALA A 404 -15.33 -33.60 -1.04
N GLY A 405 -14.41 -32.60 -1.02
CA GLY A 405 -14.13 -31.81 0.17
C GLY A 405 -12.99 -32.30 1.06
N ASP A 406 -12.50 -33.54 0.86
CA ASP A 406 -11.37 -34.05 1.66
C ASP A 406 -10.05 -33.38 1.26
N VAL A 407 -9.16 -33.18 2.24
CA VAL A 407 -7.83 -32.58 2.03
C VAL A 407 -6.86 -33.66 1.56
N LEU A 408 -6.36 -33.54 0.35
CA LEU A 408 -5.39 -34.45 -0.27
C LEU A 408 -3.95 -34.18 0.22
N ALA A 409 -3.58 -32.92 0.24
CA ALA A 409 -2.27 -32.48 0.70
C ALA A 409 -2.38 -31.12 1.39
N ARG A 410 -1.44 -30.82 2.26
CA ARG A 410 -1.29 -29.51 2.90
C ARG A 410 0.01 -28.90 2.43
N LEU A 411 -0.08 -27.76 1.77
CA LEU A 411 1.09 -26.94 1.52
C LEU A 411 1.32 -26.10 2.78
N PRO A 412 2.43 -26.28 3.50
CA PRO A 412 2.77 -25.30 4.50
C PRO A 412 2.79 -23.96 3.73
N LYS A 413 1.89 -23.06 4.10
CA LYS A 413 2.16 -21.65 3.80
C LYS A 413 3.57 -21.51 4.30
N ALA A 414 4.55 -21.30 3.40
CA ALA A 414 5.82 -20.83 3.88
C ALA A 414 5.42 -19.76 4.87
N THR A 415 5.36 -20.13 6.16
CA THR A 415 5.43 -19.16 7.24
C THR A 415 6.58 -18.40 6.77
N SER A 416 6.31 -17.23 6.19
CA SER A 416 7.36 -16.51 5.57
C SER A 416 8.49 -16.64 6.57
N LYS A 417 9.48 -17.52 6.25
CA LYS A 417 10.78 -17.39 6.86
C LYS A 417 11.01 -15.94 6.62
N THR A 418 10.48 -15.18 7.60
CA THR A 418 10.44 -13.75 7.52
C THR A 418 10.38 -13.35 6.04
N LYS A 419 9.17 -13.14 5.47
CA LYS A 419 9.10 -12.19 4.36
C LYS A 419 10.07 -11.15 4.82
N ASP A 420 11.15 -10.98 4.10
CA ASP A 420 12.10 -9.90 4.30
C ASP A 420 11.32 -8.62 3.98
N ILE A 421 10.19 -8.46 4.71
CA ILE A 421 9.39 -7.26 4.71
C ILE A 421 10.29 -6.33 5.49
N THR A 422 11.13 -5.64 4.72
CA THR A 422 11.85 -4.51 5.25
C THR A 422 10.81 -3.65 5.94
N GLY A 423 10.71 -3.76 7.26
CA GLY A 423 9.79 -2.96 8.06
C GLY A 423 10.45 -1.66 8.48
N GLY A 424 9.69 -0.77 9.13
CA GLY A 424 10.22 0.47 9.69
C GLY A 424 10.77 1.45 8.66
N LEU A 425 11.81 2.19 9.03
CA LEU A 425 12.41 3.25 8.21
C LEU A 425 12.91 2.79 6.83
N PRO A 426 13.56 1.61 6.66
CA PRO A 426 13.95 1.11 5.34
C PRO A 426 12.75 0.92 4.39
N ARG A 427 11.60 0.44 4.89
CA ARG A 427 10.39 0.27 4.07
C ARG A 427 9.85 1.60 3.59
N VAL A 428 9.79 2.60 4.47
CA VAL A 428 9.38 3.96 4.10
C VAL A 428 10.30 4.53 3.02
N ALA A 429 11.62 4.38 3.18
CA ALA A 429 12.59 4.83 2.18
C ALA A 429 12.43 4.10 0.84
N GLU A 430 12.17 2.79 0.85
CA GLU A 430 11.92 1.98 -0.35
C GLU A 430 10.66 2.44 -1.10
N LEU A 431 9.57 2.72 -0.37
CA LEU A 431 8.32 3.23 -0.95
C LEU A 431 8.53 4.60 -1.61
N PHE A 432 9.18 5.56 -0.92
CA PHE A 432 9.45 6.88 -1.49
C PHE A 432 10.45 6.86 -2.64
N GLU A 433 11.35 5.88 -2.70
CA GLU A 433 12.21 5.67 -3.88
C GLU A 433 11.51 4.90 -5.02
N ALA A 434 10.27 4.51 -4.84
CA ALA A 434 9.48 3.73 -5.79
C ALA A 434 10.24 2.50 -6.31
N ARG A 435 10.96 1.78 -5.43
CA ARG A 435 11.71 0.58 -5.80
C ARG A 435 10.78 -0.56 -6.12
N ARG A 436 11.13 -1.36 -7.13
CA ARG A 436 10.41 -2.60 -7.41
C ARG A 436 10.75 -3.64 -6.34
N PRO A 437 9.74 -4.27 -5.71
CA PRO A 437 9.96 -5.35 -4.75
C PRO A 437 10.67 -6.53 -5.41
N LYS A 438 11.50 -7.26 -4.64
CA LYS A 438 12.17 -8.49 -5.12
C LYS A 438 11.16 -9.56 -5.53
N ASP A 439 10.11 -9.73 -4.73
CA ASP A 439 8.98 -10.63 -4.99
C ASP A 439 7.76 -9.81 -5.42
N SER A 440 7.83 -9.25 -6.64
CA SER A 440 6.72 -8.47 -7.17
C SER A 440 5.52 -9.36 -7.54
N ALA A 441 4.33 -8.95 -7.12
CA ALA A 441 3.08 -9.47 -7.63
C ALA A 441 2.93 -9.14 -9.12
N ILE A 442 2.29 -10.02 -9.88
CA ILE A 442 1.88 -9.74 -11.26
C ILE A 442 0.39 -9.39 -11.23
N ILE A 443 0.05 -8.25 -11.80
CA ILE A 443 -1.31 -7.72 -11.85
C ILE A 443 -1.87 -7.93 -13.26
N ALA A 444 -3.14 -8.33 -13.37
CA ALA A 444 -3.83 -8.48 -14.65
C ALA A 444 -4.05 -7.12 -15.32
N GLU A 445 -3.61 -6.97 -16.58
CA GLU A 445 -3.78 -5.73 -17.36
C GLU A 445 -5.18 -5.60 -17.96
N ASN A 446 -5.80 -6.72 -18.34
CA ASN A 446 -7.10 -6.76 -19.00
C ASN A 446 -8.05 -7.73 -18.31
N ASP A 447 -9.35 -7.52 -18.51
CA ASP A 447 -10.39 -8.48 -18.15
C ASP A 447 -10.35 -9.66 -19.14
N GLY A 448 -10.45 -10.90 -18.65
CA GLY A 448 -10.45 -12.04 -19.56
C GLY A 448 -10.47 -13.39 -18.86
N VAL A 449 -10.19 -14.42 -19.66
CA VAL A 449 -10.07 -15.82 -19.22
C VAL A 449 -8.62 -16.23 -19.25
N ILE A 450 -8.19 -16.96 -18.23
CA ILE A 450 -6.80 -17.42 -18.08
C ILE A 450 -6.58 -18.69 -18.87
N GLU A 451 -5.53 -18.69 -19.67
CA GLU A 451 -5.02 -19.85 -20.39
C GLU A 451 -3.55 -20.11 -20.06
N PHE A 452 -3.23 -21.36 -19.72
CA PHE A 452 -1.85 -21.77 -19.50
C PHE A 452 -1.23 -22.25 -20.81
N GLY A 453 -0.19 -21.55 -21.24
CA GLY A 453 0.57 -21.89 -22.43
C GLY A 453 1.76 -22.83 -22.15
N LYS A 454 2.56 -23.10 -23.19
CA LYS A 454 3.75 -23.94 -23.09
C LYS A 454 4.84 -23.28 -22.24
N GLU A 455 5.61 -24.09 -21.55
CA GLU A 455 6.77 -23.64 -20.79
C GLU A 455 7.88 -23.12 -21.73
N LEU A 456 8.38 -21.93 -21.45
CA LEU A 456 9.48 -21.28 -22.17
C LEU A 456 10.64 -21.00 -21.21
N ARG A 457 11.81 -21.64 -21.43
CA ARG A 457 13.04 -21.41 -20.64
C ARG A 457 12.84 -21.49 -19.12
N GLY A 458 12.10 -22.48 -18.63
CA GLY A 458 11.84 -22.65 -17.20
C GLY A 458 10.80 -21.68 -16.59
N LYS A 459 10.07 -20.95 -17.43
CA LYS A 459 8.95 -20.08 -17.03
C LYS A 459 7.66 -20.59 -17.66
N LEU A 460 6.57 -20.56 -16.91
CA LEU A 460 5.24 -20.87 -17.41
C LEU A 460 4.67 -19.62 -18.10
N LYS A 461 4.22 -19.78 -19.34
CA LYS A 461 3.50 -18.72 -20.06
C LYS A 461 2.04 -18.76 -19.63
N VAL A 462 1.54 -17.69 -19.04
CA VAL A 462 0.13 -17.50 -18.72
C VAL A 462 -0.40 -16.41 -19.63
N SER A 463 -1.46 -16.69 -20.36
CA SER A 463 -2.12 -15.73 -21.26
C SER A 463 -3.50 -15.39 -20.71
N ILE A 464 -3.85 -14.12 -20.72
CA ILE A 464 -5.21 -13.65 -20.45
C ILE A 464 -5.82 -13.27 -21.79
N VAL A 465 -6.88 -13.97 -22.18
CA VAL A 465 -7.61 -13.71 -23.41
C VAL A 465 -8.84 -12.87 -23.07
N SER A 466 -8.89 -11.64 -23.59
CA SER A 466 -10.05 -10.76 -23.39
C SER A 466 -11.26 -11.28 -24.14
N SER A 467 -12.41 -11.30 -23.49
CA SER A 467 -13.68 -11.71 -24.10
C SER A 467 -14.22 -10.67 -25.07
N THR A 468 -13.78 -9.41 -24.99
CA THR A 468 -14.31 -8.28 -25.77
C THR A 468 -13.47 -7.95 -26.99
N ASP A 469 -12.13 -7.87 -26.83
CA ASP A 469 -11.24 -7.29 -27.86
C ASP A 469 -10.29 -8.28 -28.50
N GLN A 470 -10.36 -9.57 -28.19
CA GLN A 470 -9.42 -10.64 -28.62
C GLN A 470 -7.93 -10.30 -28.37
N THR A 471 -7.65 -9.27 -27.57
CA THR A 471 -6.30 -8.94 -27.16
C THR A 471 -5.82 -9.97 -26.13
N SER A 472 -4.65 -10.56 -26.36
CA SER A 472 -4.05 -11.50 -25.41
C SER A 472 -2.86 -10.87 -24.72
N SER A 473 -2.93 -10.71 -23.39
CA SER A 473 -1.76 -10.34 -22.59
C SER A 473 -1.06 -11.59 -22.09
N SER A 474 0.25 -11.72 -22.32
CA SER A 474 1.00 -12.91 -21.91
C SER A 474 2.05 -12.58 -20.85
N TYR A 475 2.06 -13.36 -19.77
CA TYR A 475 2.96 -13.23 -18.64
C TYR A 475 3.87 -14.45 -18.52
N LEU A 476 5.14 -14.24 -18.20
CA LEU A 476 6.12 -15.31 -17.99
C LEU A 476 6.37 -15.47 -16.48
N ILE A 477 5.78 -16.49 -15.89
CA ILE A 477 5.84 -16.76 -14.45
C ILE A 477 6.97 -17.76 -14.16
N PRO A 478 7.91 -17.47 -13.23
CA PRO A 478 8.95 -18.43 -12.83
C PRO A 478 8.35 -19.69 -12.23
N LYS A 479 8.95 -20.85 -12.51
CA LYS A 479 8.58 -22.12 -11.87
C LYS A 479 8.73 -22.02 -10.35
N GLY A 480 7.74 -22.50 -9.60
CA GLY A 480 7.75 -22.51 -8.13
C GLY A 480 7.01 -21.34 -7.48
N LYS A 481 6.56 -20.35 -8.24
CA LYS A 481 5.60 -19.36 -7.72
C LYS A 481 4.17 -19.93 -7.80
N HIS A 482 3.40 -19.67 -6.74
CA HIS A 482 2.00 -20.10 -6.67
C HIS A 482 1.13 -19.14 -7.49
N ILE A 483 0.33 -19.70 -8.39
CA ILE A 483 -0.62 -18.94 -9.23
C ILE A 483 -1.98 -19.00 -8.54
N ASN A 484 -2.62 -17.85 -8.39
CA ASN A 484 -3.88 -17.72 -7.65
C ASN A 484 -5.12 -18.18 -8.43
N PHE A 485 -5.00 -18.48 -9.70
CA PHE A 485 -6.11 -18.84 -10.60
C PHE A 485 -5.86 -20.17 -11.29
N ASN A 486 -6.97 -20.81 -11.67
CA ASN A 486 -6.96 -22.03 -12.46
C ASN A 486 -7.15 -21.72 -13.96
N GLN A 487 -6.86 -22.70 -14.82
CA GLN A 487 -7.11 -22.59 -16.26
C GLN A 487 -8.61 -22.43 -16.52
N GLY A 488 -9.01 -21.46 -17.35
CA GLY A 488 -10.41 -21.20 -17.68
C GLY A 488 -11.13 -20.25 -16.72
N GLU A 489 -10.49 -19.81 -15.65
CA GLU A 489 -11.08 -18.88 -14.66
C GLU A 489 -11.10 -17.45 -15.20
N LYS A 490 -12.18 -16.70 -14.90
CA LYS A 490 -12.32 -15.30 -15.29
C LYS A 490 -11.57 -14.41 -14.29
N ILE A 491 -10.76 -13.51 -14.81
CA ILE A 491 -10.03 -12.50 -14.04
C ILE A 491 -10.47 -11.10 -14.45
N LYS A 492 -10.48 -10.18 -13.50
CA LYS A 492 -10.71 -8.76 -13.73
C LYS A 492 -9.41 -7.99 -13.76
N LYS A 493 -9.41 -6.88 -14.49
CA LYS A 493 -8.31 -5.92 -14.49
C LYS A 493 -7.98 -5.46 -13.07
N GLY A 494 -6.70 -5.57 -12.70
CA GLY A 494 -6.23 -5.20 -11.36
C GLY A 494 -6.18 -6.34 -10.34
N GLU A 495 -6.65 -7.54 -10.67
CA GLU A 495 -6.50 -8.71 -9.79
C GLU A 495 -5.08 -9.28 -9.85
N TYR A 496 -4.63 -9.87 -8.73
CA TYR A 496 -3.27 -10.39 -8.60
C TYR A 496 -3.17 -11.83 -9.10
N LEU A 497 -2.40 -12.04 -10.17
CA LEU A 497 -2.08 -13.39 -10.70
C LEU A 497 -1.15 -14.16 -9.76
N LEU A 498 -0.24 -13.46 -9.10
CA LEU A 498 0.74 -13.98 -8.15
C LEU A 498 0.63 -13.23 -6.84
N ASP A 499 0.79 -13.95 -5.74
CA ASP A 499 0.94 -13.35 -4.42
C ASP A 499 2.29 -12.63 -4.32
N GLY A 500 2.31 -11.47 -3.72
CA GLY A 500 3.50 -10.65 -3.52
C GLY A 500 3.15 -9.19 -3.31
N SER A 501 4.16 -8.36 -3.11
CA SER A 501 3.96 -6.91 -3.02
C SER A 501 3.82 -6.33 -4.42
N PRO A 502 2.76 -5.58 -4.73
CA PRO A 502 2.59 -4.97 -6.04
C PRO A 502 3.65 -3.90 -6.28
N ALA A 503 4.15 -3.80 -7.51
CA ALA A 503 5.04 -2.71 -7.88
C ALA A 503 4.22 -1.42 -8.08
N PRO A 504 4.60 -0.29 -7.45
CA PRO A 504 3.86 0.96 -7.58
C PRO A 504 3.70 1.45 -9.03
N HIS A 505 4.69 1.17 -9.87
CA HIS A 505 4.64 1.51 -11.31
C HIS A 505 3.55 0.75 -12.05
N ASP A 506 3.35 -0.53 -11.72
CA ASP A 506 2.33 -1.35 -12.38
C ASP A 506 0.93 -0.94 -11.90
N ILE A 507 0.77 -0.56 -10.63
CA ILE A 507 -0.48 0.01 -10.12
C ILE A 507 -0.84 1.30 -10.89
N LEU A 508 0.14 2.21 -11.05
CA LEU A 508 -0.09 3.46 -11.80
C LEU A 508 -0.54 3.19 -13.23
N ARG A 509 0.14 2.26 -13.93
CA ARG A 509 -0.14 1.95 -15.33
C ARG A 509 -1.49 1.27 -15.53
N ILE A 510 -1.86 0.34 -14.64
CA ILE A 510 -3.05 -0.51 -14.80
C ILE A 510 -4.29 0.11 -14.16
N LEU A 511 -4.18 0.55 -12.91
CA LEU A 511 -5.32 1.00 -12.10
C LEU A 511 -5.44 2.53 -12.03
N GLY A 512 -4.37 3.27 -12.37
CA GLY A 512 -4.38 4.73 -12.39
C GLY A 512 -3.93 5.39 -11.09
N ILE A 513 -4.16 6.71 -11.01
CA ILE A 513 -3.60 7.55 -9.95
C ILE A 513 -4.32 7.38 -8.61
N GLU A 514 -5.64 7.21 -8.62
CA GLU A 514 -6.43 7.04 -7.38
C GLU A 514 -5.99 5.80 -6.62
N ALA A 515 -5.93 4.66 -7.31
CA ALA A 515 -5.52 3.39 -6.71
C ALA A 515 -4.06 3.43 -6.23
N LEU A 516 -3.16 4.10 -6.99
CA LEU A 516 -1.78 4.31 -6.55
C LEU A 516 -1.74 5.16 -5.28
N THR A 517 -2.52 6.24 -5.22
CA THR A 517 -2.55 7.14 -4.06
C THR A 517 -3.03 6.40 -2.81
N GLU A 518 -4.11 5.65 -2.94
CA GLU A 518 -4.65 4.85 -1.83
C GLU A 518 -3.65 3.80 -1.36
N TYR A 519 -3.07 3.03 -2.28
CA TYR A 519 -2.04 2.04 -1.95
C TYR A 519 -0.85 2.68 -1.24
N PHE A 520 -0.32 3.77 -1.80
CA PHE A 520 0.89 4.42 -1.28
C PHE A 520 0.67 5.03 0.11
N VAL A 521 -0.46 5.72 0.30
CA VAL A 521 -0.82 6.30 1.60
C VAL A 521 -1.01 5.20 2.64
N ASN A 522 -1.73 4.13 2.31
CA ASN A 522 -1.99 3.04 3.23
C ASN A 522 -0.69 2.32 3.66
N GLU A 523 0.19 1.98 2.71
CA GLU A 523 1.48 1.32 2.99
C GLU A 523 2.41 2.18 3.88
N VAL A 524 2.50 3.48 3.59
CA VAL A 524 3.31 4.39 4.43
C VAL A 524 2.68 4.54 5.81
N GLN A 525 1.37 4.76 5.89
CA GLN A 525 0.65 4.92 7.15
C GLN A 525 0.71 3.66 8.02
N GLU A 526 0.66 2.47 7.44
CA GLU A 526 0.81 1.21 8.15
C GLU A 526 2.12 1.18 8.97
N VAL A 527 3.24 1.54 8.32
CA VAL A 527 4.54 1.56 9.00
C VAL A 527 4.54 2.54 10.18
N TYR A 528 3.94 3.73 10.04
CA TYR A 528 3.89 4.73 11.11
C TYR A 528 2.90 4.34 12.21
N ARG A 529 1.71 3.84 11.88
CA ARG A 529 0.70 3.40 12.85
C ARG A 529 1.19 2.27 13.73
N LEU A 530 1.93 1.31 13.18
CA LEU A 530 2.55 0.22 13.94
C LEU A 530 3.53 0.72 15.01
N GLN A 531 4.06 1.94 14.86
CA GLN A 531 4.90 2.60 15.87
C GLN A 531 4.10 3.61 16.74
N GLY A 532 2.77 3.67 16.59
CA GLY A 532 1.92 4.59 17.34
C GLY A 532 2.05 6.06 16.89
N VAL A 533 2.61 6.32 15.71
CA VAL A 533 2.79 7.66 15.15
C VAL A 533 1.64 7.98 14.21
N VAL A 534 0.99 9.12 14.41
CA VAL A 534 -0.11 9.60 13.57
C VAL A 534 0.41 10.71 12.66
N ILE A 535 0.31 10.51 11.35
CA ILE A 535 0.67 11.51 10.32
C ILE A 535 -0.57 11.75 9.46
N ASN A 536 -0.83 13.02 9.12
CA ASN A 536 -1.95 13.34 8.24
C ASN A 536 -1.65 12.90 6.78
N ASP A 537 -2.61 12.27 6.12
CA ASP A 537 -2.49 11.77 4.74
C ASP A 537 -2.08 12.86 3.73
N LYS A 538 -2.46 14.14 3.97
CA LYS A 538 -2.10 15.28 3.12
C LYS A 538 -0.59 15.42 2.90
N HIS A 539 0.21 15.12 3.92
CA HIS A 539 1.67 15.23 3.85
C HIS A 539 2.24 14.20 2.87
N ILE A 540 1.74 12.96 2.94
CA ILE A 540 2.14 11.88 2.04
C ILE A 540 1.68 12.20 0.61
N GLU A 541 0.45 12.66 0.43
CA GLU A 541 -0.10 13.08 -0.86
C GLU A 541 0.73 14.21 -1.50
N THR A 542 1.21 15.16 -0.69
CA THR A 542 2.05 16.27 -1.18
C THR A 542 3.36 15.77 -1.78
N ILE A 543 4.03 14.83 -1.12
CA ILE A 543 5.25 14.21 -1.66
C ILE A 543 4.94 13.37 -2.92
N LEU A 544 3.88 12.57 -2.87
CA LEU A 544 3.48 11.73 -4.00
C LEU A 544 3.15 12.57 -5.25
N ARG A 545 2.55 13.76 -5.08
CA ARG A 545 2.32 14.70 -6.18
C ARG A 545 3.60 15.07 -6.90
N GLN A 546 4.69 15.31 -6.17
CA GLN A 546 5.99 15.61 -6.77
C GLN A 546 6.60 14.41 -7.49
N MET A 547 6.41 13.21 -6.94
CA MET A 547 6.84 11.97 -7.59
C MET A 547 6.12 11.72 -8.92
N LEU A 548 4.91 12.25 -9.10
CA LEU A 548 4.05 12.12 -10.29
C LEU A 548 4.06 13.37 -11.20
N LYS A 549 4.97 14.31 -10.97
CA LYS A 549 5.04 15.60 -11.72
C LYS A 549 5.39 15.42 -13.19
N LYS A 550 6.15 14.37 -13.53
CA LYS A 550 6.70 14.12 -14.86
C LYS A 550 5.83 13.19 -15.71
N ILE A 551 5.87 13.43 -17.03
CA ILE A 551 5.21 12.61 -18.05
C ILE A 551 6.26 12.17 -19.07
N GLU A 552 6.20 10.91 -19.49
CA GLU A 552 6.95 10.37 -20.62
C GLU A 552 6.12 10.52 -21.89
N ILE A 553 6.70 11.16 -22.88
CA ILE A 553 6.04 11.40 -24.17
C ILE A 553 6.06 10.11 -24.97
N LYS A 554 4.89 9.59 -25.33
CA LYS A 554 4.74 8.43 -26.22
C LYS A 554 4.53 8.88 -27.66
N GLU A 555 3.66 9.86 -27.84
CA GLU A 555 3.32 10.45 -29.14
C GLU A 555 3.66 11.93 -29.12
N PRO A 556 4.69 12.36 -29.84
CA PRO A 556 5.13 13.77 -29.83
C PRO A 556 4.15 14.71 -30.57
N GLY A 557 3.23 14.20 -31.38
CA GLY A 557 2.35 15.01 -32.21
C GLY A 557 3.15 15.99 -33.12
N ASP A 558 2.65 17.21 -33.28
CA ASP A 558 3.31 18.27 -34.06
C ASP A 558 4.22 19.15 -33.18
N SER A 559 4.82 18.59 -32.15
CA SER A 559 5.72 19.29 -31.24
C SER A 559 7.20 19.00 -31.52
N ASN A 560 8.10 19.82 -30.94
CA ASN A 560 9.56 19.63 -31.03
C ASN A 560 10.11 18.60 -30.01
N TYR A 561 9.25 17.85 -29.34
CA TYR A 561 9.67 16.83 -28.38
C TYR A 561 9.98 15.50 -29.06
N LEU A 562 10.83 14.71 -28.41
CA LEU A 562 11.16 13.36 -28.84
C LEU A 562 10.30 12.34 -28.10
N SER A 563 10.00 11.21 -28.77
CA SER A 563 9.38 10.06 -28.11
C SER A 563 10.31 9.50 -27.03
N GLY A 564 9.77 9.23 -25.82
CA GLY A 564 10.54 8.81 -24.66
C GLY A 564 11.17 9.95 -23.84
N GLU A 565 10.98 11.21 -24.22
CA GLU A 565 11.44 12.34 -23.44
C GLU A 565 10.57 12.54 -22.19
N ILE A 566 11.21 12.86 -21.06
CA ILE A 566 10.55 13.08 -19.77
C ILE A 566 10.42 14.58 -19.52
N VAL A 567 9.20 15.08 -19.49
CA VAL A 567 8.89 16.52 -19.37
C VAL A 567 7.88 16.76 -18.24
N ASP A 568 7.85 17.98 -17.70
CA ASP A 568 6.83 18.36 -16.73
C ASP A 568 5.44 18.37 -17.35
N LYS A 569 4.45 17.86 -16.62
CA LYS A 569 3.06 17.86 -17.06
C LYS A 569 2.56 19.25 -17.45
N ILE A 570 2.93 20.26 -16.67
CA ILE A 570 2.52 21.66 -16.88
C ILE A 570 2.99 22.20 -18.24
N ASP A 571 4.21 21.86 -18.64
CA ASP A 571 4.77 22.29 -19.91
C ASP A 571 4.05 21.65 -21.09
N ILE A 572 3.69 20.37 -20.95
CA ILE A 572 2.89 19.64 -21.95
C ILE A 572 1.48 20.23 -22.05
N ASP A 573 0.82 20.48 -20.91
CA ASP A 573 -0.53 21.05 -20.88
C ASP A 573 -0.55 22.45 -21.52
N ASN A 574 0.45 23.30 -21.22
CA ASN A 574 0.58 24.64 -21.84
C ASN A 574 0.80 24.54 -23.36
N LYS A 575 1.68 23.64 -23.83
CA LYS A 575 1.91 23.43 -25.27
C LYS A 575 0.69 22.86 -25.96
N ASN A 576 -0.02 21.92 -25.31
CA ASN A 576 -1.27 21.37 -25.84
C ASN A 576 -2.38 22.42 -25.96
N GLU A 577 -2.44 23.41 -25.06
CA GLU A 577 -3.38 24.53 -25.18
C GLU A 577 -3.05 25.40 -26.43
N ILE A 578 -1.76 25.59 -26.73
CA ILE A 578 -1.33 26.31 -27.93
C ILE A 578 -1.64 25.51 -29.19
N LEU A 579 -1.27 24.23 -29.23
CA LEU A 579 -1.54 23.32 -30.36
C LEU A 579 -3.03 23.19 -30.67
N LYS A 580 -3.89 23.18 -29.63
CA LYS A 580 -5.36 23.21 -29.81
C LYS A 580 -5.85 24.44 -30.51
N LYS A 581 -5.29 25.63 -30.20
CA LYS A 581 -5.64 26.90 -30.87
C LYS A 581 -5.20 26.89 -32.32
N GLU A 582 -4.11 26.16 -32.63
CA GLU A 582 -3.56 26.04 -33.99
C GLU A 582 -4.14 24.84 -34.77
N ASN A 583 -5.08 24.07 -34.20
CA ASN A 583 -5.67 22.85 -34.78
C ASN A 583 -4.63 21.77 -35.19
N LYS A 584 -3.53 21.68 -34.45
CA LYS A 584 -2.47 20.67 -34.63
C LYS A 584 -2.67 19.44 -33.77
N LYS A 585 -1.93 18.35 -34.10
CA LYS A 585 -1.96 17.10 -33.29
C LYS A 585 -1.38 17.36 -31.91
N LEU A 586 -2.11 16.87 -30.89
CA LEU A 586 -1.74 17.02 -29.49
C LEU A 586 -0.62 16.05 -29.10
N ILE A 587 0.11 16.43 -28.06
CA ILE A 587 1.12 15.57 -27.44
C ILE A 587 0.43 14.55 -26.54
N GLY A 588 0.67 13.27 -26.79
CA GLY A 588 0.24 12.15 -25.95
C GLY A 588 1.38 11.65 -25.06
N GLY A 589 1.10 11.40 -23.78
CA GLY A 589 2.10 10.89 -22.85
C GLY A 589 1.48 10.19 -21.63
N GLU A 590 2.29 9.36 -20.98
CA GLU A 590 1.91 8.62 -19.77
C GLU A 590 2.64 9.20 -18.55
N ARG A 591 1.94 9.28 -17.42
CA ARG A 591 2.55 9.69 -16.16
C ARG A 591 3.52 8.64 -15.66
N ILE A 592 4.68 9.10 -15.18
CA ILE A 592 5.71 8.24 -14.59
C ILE A 592 5.80 8.50 -13.10
N LEU A 593 5.97 7.44 -12.33
CA LEU A 593 6.31 7.53 -10.92
C LEU A 593 7.83 7.57 -10.79
N LEU A 594 8.36 8.67 -10.29
CA LEU A 594 9.79 8.83 -10.00
C LEU A 594 10.05 8.68 -8.51
N GLY A 595 11.14 8.01 -8.14
CA GLY A 595 11.64 8.03 -6.76
C GLY A 595 12.07 9.45 -6.35
N ILE A 596 12.01 9.77 -5.06
CA ILE A 596 12.32 11.12 -4.54
C ILE A 596 13.70 11.62 -4.94
N THR A 597 14.73 10.75 -4.93
CA THR A 597 16.08 11.11 -5.34
C THR A 597 16.13 11.49 -6.82
N LYS A 598 15.51 10.70 -7.69
CA LYS A 598 15.47 10.98 -9.13
C LYS A 598 14.64 12.21 -9.45
N ALA A 599 13.52 12.40 -8.75
CA ALA A 599 12.68 13.59 -8.89
C ALA A 599 13.43 14.88 -8.49
N SER A 600 14.23 14.84 -7.40
CA SER A 600 15.04 15.98 -6.95
C SER A 600 16.16 16.35 -7.92
N LEU A 601 16.75 15.39 -8.65
CA LEU A 601 17.78 15.64 -9.65
C LEU A 601 17.20 16.13 -11.00
N GLN A 602 15.97 15.75 -11.32
CA GLN A 602 15.29 16.12 -12.56
C GLN A 602 14.40 17.36 -12.42
N THR A 603 14.68 18.24 -11.47
CA THR A 603 13.99 19.54 -11.33
C THR A 603 14.39 20.50 -12.43
N ASN A 604 13.54 21.52 -12.67
CA ASN A 604 13.86 22.58 -13.64
C ASN A 604 14.96 23.50 -13.14
N SER A 605 15.14 23.63 -11.81
CA SER A 605 16.22 24.40 -11.19
C SER A 605 17.50 23.58 -11.12
N PHE A 606 18.52 23.98 -11.88
CA PHE A 606 19.84 23.36 -11.82
C PHE A 606 20.59 23.71 -10.52
N ILE A 607 20.32 24.89 -9.91
CA ILE A 607 20.92 25.31 -8.64
C ILE A 607 20.49 24.36 -7.52
N SER A 608 19.19 24.06 -7.44
CA SER A 608 18.64 23.10 -6.47
C SER A 608 19.21 21.69 -6.67
N ALA A 609 19.20 21.19 -7.89
CA ALA A 609 19.72 19.86 -8.21
C ALA A 609 21.22 19.73 -7.88
N ALA A 610 22.05 20.74 -8.23
CA ALA A 610 23.47 20.76 -7.95
C ALA A 610 23.79 20.77 -6.45
N SER A 611 22.96 21.44 -5.65
CA SER A 611 23.14 21.49 -4.20
C SER A 611 22.73 20.20 -3.48
N PHE A 612 22.02 19.29 -4.16
CA PHE A 612 21.58 18.02 -3.61
C PHE A 612 22.63 16.90 -3.78
N GLN A 613 22.88 16.48 -5.01
CA GLN A 613 23.85 15.42 -5.36
C GLN A 613 24.41 15.64 -6.77
N GLU A 614 25.49 14.94 -7.10
CA GLU A 614 26.11 14.97 -8.45
C GLU A 614 26.43 16.40 -8.96
N THR A 615 26.94 17.25 -8.10
CA THR A 615 27.17 18.68 -8.35
C THR A 615 27.86 18.97 -9.68
N THR A 616 28.99 18.28 -9.94
CA THR A 616 29.78 18.46 -11.16
C THR A 616 28.99 18.10 -12.42
N ARG A 617 28.30 16.97 -12.40
CA ARG A 617 27.51 16.50 -13.55
C ARG A 617 26.37 17.45 -13.89
N VAL A 618 25.61 17.89 -12.85
CA VAL A 618 24.47 18.78 -13.01
C VAL A 618 24.91 20.15 -13.54
N LEU A 619 25.97 20.72 -12.99
CA LEU A 619 26.51 22.02 -13.43
C LEU A 619 27.06 21.97 -14.85
N THR A 620 27.79 20.90 -15.21
CA THR A 620 28.30 20.70 -16.55
C THR A 620 27.17 20.60 -17.58
N ASP A 621 26.13 19.81 -17.28
CA ASP A 621 24.95 19.64 -18.14
C ASP A 621 24.20 20.98 -18.31
N ALA A 622 24.05 21.74 -17.22
CA ALA A 622 23.39 23.04 -17.23
C ALA A 622 24.18 24.07 -18.09
N ALA A 623 25.50 24.07 -17.96
CA ALA A 623 26.39 24.95 -18.73
C ALA A 623 26.36 24.62 -20.25
N ILE A 624 26.45 23.33 -20.60
CA ILE A 624 26.37 22.87 -22.00
C ILE A 624 25.03 23.23 -22.65
N ARG A 625 23.94 23.09 -21.92
CA ARG A 625 22.58 23.35 -22.43
C ARG A 625 22.17 24.82 -22.31
N GLY A 626 22.97 25.67 -21.68
CA GLY A 626 22.62 27.09 -21.44
C GLY A 626 21.33 27.24 -20.60
N LYS A 627 21.11 26.38 -19.59
CA LYS A 627 19.89 26.42 -18.79
C LYS A 627 19.78 27.70 -17.98
N VAL A 628 18.58 28.29 -17.95
CA VAL A 628 18.25 29.45 -17.11
C VAL A 628 17.37 28.98 -15.95
N ASP A 629 17.72 29.39 -14.74
CA ASP A 629 16.94 29.07 -13.54
C ASP A 629 15.91 30.18 -13.28
N SER A 630 14.63 29.79 -13.10
CA SER A 630 13.53 30.72 -12.86
C SER A 630 13.37 31.12 -11.38
N LEU A 631 14.18 30.59 -10.46
CA LEU A 631 14.18 30.89 -9.03
C LEU A 631 12.79 30.76 -8.35
N LYS A 632 12.02 29.76 -8.74
CA LYS A 632 10.66 29.53 -8.22
C LYS A 632 10.63 28.80 -6.88
N GLY A 633 11.64 28.00 -6.56
CA GLY A 633 11.73 27.24 -5.32
C GLY A 633 12.31 28.03 -4.15
N LEU A 634 12.28 27.42 -2.96
CA LEU A 634 12.82 28.05 -1.75
C LEU A 634 14.36 28.02 -1.74
N LYS A 635 14.95 26.88 -2.10
CA LYS A 635 16.39 26.61 -1.95
C LYS A 635 17.23 27.50 -2.87
N GLU A 636 16.81 27.67 -4.11
CA GLU A 636 17.47 28.54 -5.08
C GLU A 636 17.54 29.98 -4.58
N ASN A 637 16.43 30.48 -4.06
CA ASN A 637 16.37 31.84 -3.53
C ASN A 637 17.25 32.03 -2.28
N VAL A 638 17.29 31.02 -1.40
CA VAL A 638 18.18 31.02 -0.23
C VAL A 638 19.65 31.04 -0.65
N ILE A 639 20.04 30.22 -1.63
CA ILE A 639 21.42 30.15 -2.13
C ILE A 639 21.86 31.48 -2.76
N VAL A 640 20.96 32.12 -3.53
CA VAL A 640 21.23 33.40 -4.20
C VAL A 640 21.10 34.60 -3.25
N GLY A 641 20.57 34.39 -2.03
CA GLY A 641 20.36 35.46 -1.04
C GLY A 641 19.11 36.33 -1.29
N ARG A 642 18.13 35.83 -2.05
CA ARG A 642 16.84 36.49 -2.25
C ARG A 642 15.81 36.08 -1.21
N LEU A 643 14.74 36.85 -1.09
CA LEU A 643 13.59 36.46 -0.29
C LEU A 643 12.93 35.21 -0.88
N ILE A 644 12.58 34.27 -0.01
CA ILE A 644 11.89 33.04 -0.40
C ILE A 644 10.47 33.36 -0.89
N PRO A 645 9.94 32.66 -1.90
CA PRO A 645 8.58 32.84 -2.42
C PRO A 645 7.52 32.17 -1.51
N ALA A 646 7.65 32.34 -0.20
CA ALA A 646 6.73 31.82 0.81
C ALA A 646 6.53 32.84 1.94
N GLY A 647 5.42 32.75 2.65
CA GLY A 647 5.09 33.62 3.75
C GLY A 647 5.04 35.11 3.33
N THR A 648 5.72 35.97 4.07
CA THR A 648 5.80 37.42 3.78
C THR A 648 6.52 37.74 2.47
N GLY A 649 7.46 36.88 2.04
CA GLY A 649 8.14 37.01 0.75
C GLY A 649 7.20 36.85 -0.44
N HIS A 650 6.26 35.90 -0.38
CA HIS A 650 5.22 35.74 -1.40
C HIS A 650 4.34 36.99 -1.52
N THR A 651 3.95 37.58 -0.41
CA THR A 651 3.16 38.82 -0.40
C THR A 651 3.93 39.97 -1.03
N LYS A 652 5.22 40.11 -0.70
CA LYS A 652 6.07 41.17 -1.27
C LYS A 652 6.22 41.05 -2.79
N ILE A 653 6.45 39.83 -3.30
CA ILE A 653 6.54 39.56 -4.74
C ILE A 653 5.24 39.99 -5.43
N LYS A 654 4.10 39.57 -4.86
CA LYS A 654 2.78 39.92 -5.39
C LYS A 654 2.51 41.42 -5.43
N TRP A 655 2.94 42.17 -4.41
CA TRP A 655 2.84 43.63 -4.38
C TRP A 655 3.78 44.28 -5.41
N SER A 656 4.97 43.71 -5.60
CA SER A 656 5.89 44.18 -6.64
C SER A 656 5.27 44.02 -8.06
N ASP A 657 4.69 42.86 -8.34
CA ASP A 657 4.04 42.57 -9.63
C ASP A 657 2.88 43.58 -9.89
N VAL A 658 2.05 43.82 -8.87
CA VAL A 658 0.96 44.83 -8.97
C VAL A 658 1.47 46.24 -9.17
N ALA A 659 2.59 46.60 -8.51
CA ALA A 659 3.22 47.90 -8.71
C ALA A 659 3.76 48.04 -10.11
N ASP A 660 4.47 47.03 -10.64
CA ASP A 660 5.00 47.01 -11.99
C ASP A 660 3.91 47.09 -13.07
N GLU A 661 2.76 46.43 -12.86
CA GLU A 661 1.59 46.57 -13.75
C GLU A 661 1.00 47.98 -13.74
N ARG A 662 0.90 48.60 -12.56
CA ARG A 662 0.46 49.99 -12.43
C ARG A 662 1.41 50.96 -13.11
N ASP A 663 2.70 50.80 -12.90
CA ASP A 663 3.71 51.66 -13.50
C ASP A 663 3.71 51.53 -15.03
N LYS A 664 3.55 50.34 -15.59
CA LYS A 664 3.37 50.09 -17.02
C LYS A 664 2.13 50.80 -17.58
N ALA A 665 0.98 50.64 -16.87
CA ALA A 665 -0.26 51.30 -17.29
C ALA A 665 -0.11 52.85 -17.29
N MET A 666 0.53 53.42 -16.25
CA MET A 666 0.83 54.87 -16.22
C MET A 666 1.77 55.32 -17.31
N LEU A 667 2.79 54.52 -17.67
CA LEU A 667 3.70 54.81 -18.75
C LEU A 667 2.99 54.78 -20.13
N GLU A 668 2.08 53.80 -20.31
CA GLU A 668 1.26 53.71 -21.53
C GLU A 668 0.27 54.90 -21.65
N GLU A 669 -0.35 55.34 -20.54
CA GLU A 669 -1.19 56.54 -20.53
C GLU A 669 -0.40 57.79 -20.88
N LYS A 670 0.77 57.99 -20.26
CA LYS A 670 1.65 59.12 -20.58
C LYS A 670 2.14 59.10 -22.03
N ALA A 671 2.46 57.93 -22.57
CA ALA A 671 2.83 57.77 -23.96
C ALA A 671 1.69 58.21 -24.90
N LYS A 672 0.45 57.81 -24.59
CA LYS A 672 -0.74 58.22 -25.34
C LYS A 672 -1.01 59.71 -25.25
N GLU A 673 -0.82 60.33 -24.07
CA GLU A 673 -0.94 61.79 -23.91
C GLU A 673 0.13 62.56 -24.69
N ILE A 674 1.36 62.06 -24.80
CA ILE A 674 2.44 62.64 -25.58
C ILE A 674 2.13 62.55 -27.07
N ASP A 675 1.63 61.39 -27.55
CA ASP A 675 1.23 61.20 -28.94
C ASP A 675 0.05 62.10 -29.36
N GLN A 676 -0.90 62.37 -28.44
CA GLN A 676 -2.03 63.25 -28.68
C GLN A 676 -1.66 64.76 -28.69
N ASN A 677 -0.57 65.11 -27.99
CA ASN A 677 -0.10 66.49 -27.89
C ASN A 677 1.00 66.88 -28.92
N GLN A 678 1.36 65.97 -29.85
CA GLN A 678 2.24 66.35 -30.95
C GLN A 678 1.44 67.20 -31.97
N PRO A 679 1.82 68.41 -32.25
CA PRO A 679 1.15 69.19 -33.28
C PRO A 679 1.39 68.54 -34.64
N THR A 680 0.29 68.17 -35.27
CA THR A 680 0.31 67.70 -36.69
C THR A 680 1.07 68.69 -37.54
N PRO A 681 2.02 68.26 -38.37
CA PRO A 681 2.85 69.15 -39.22
C PRO A 681 2.04 69.92 -40.23
#